data_cc74ceeeb27ce1ab453a8383a9ba2d30
#
_entry.id   cc74ceeeb27ce1ab453a8383a9ba2d30
#
_cell.length_a   1.000
_cell.length_b   1.000
_cell.length_c   1.000
_cell.angle_alpha   90.00
_cell.angle_beta   90.00
_cell.angle_gamma   90.00
#
_symmetry.space_group_name_H-M   'P 1'
#
loop_
_entity.id
_entity.type
_entity.pdbx_description
1 polymer ?
#
loop_
_entity_poly.entity_id
_entity_poly.type
_entity_poly.pdbx_seq_one_letter_code
_entity_poly.pdbx_strand_id
1 'polypeptide(L)'
;MKRSGGIVFLIVMSYAGILSAEVIRKVSIRSLGETRVDDGMVRSYVTAREGQELDRGVLASDVRVLLASGRFSDVKAEVESVSNGVALAYAVRMKYKLTQPVRVTGAEHLSVTKVIDLIGFKPGDFLDDPSVAARVVALKEAYRKDLYAFVAVNWTLKVTDKEAGLATLSVSIREGDQRRVRKFRFTGNKAVGVSDLREAMEIPAWYNPLGWFRSMPYDMEELRAGCERIRGIYKDRGYLDVEIGKPDIKEVSVGKFEVTIPVREGGVYRVSRMVVVGAKLYPESALLGGCGLKIGDVASDGQIAKAANFIRDYYESRGYMGTVAAYRLDLREKEGDVDVRFTVTEGELTHIRNVLIRGNSTTKDKVIRRELQVYPGQRYDGVKVRQSENKLRNLNYFENVNATDEPTLAKGRSDLVFSVEEKPTGQFMAGAGFSSIDKLVGFVEVSQGNFDIGHWPPVGGGQKAKLRAEVGSTREDYTLSFVEPWFLDRQLSLSLDLYSQRHNNTDYDVQRLGSAVGLGVPLAGPNRLDLKYRLESVEIKNVDDTNAYVVVQDDGEKTEFYFAEPKSIESSVSATWTRDTRDNFFVPTRGSRTSFTGTLMGGPLGFDTDLYGLEFGSAIHFPLWWGHVLSVRGRAEVVDTWGEGRDEQVPLSERQFAGGARTVRGFRYRWVGPIAERADGSGELRPCGGQTLMVGSAEYSMPVGIPKFRLAGFYDIGNVAFDPYDFDFGSLSAGAGVGLRLDIPGFPIRFDYAWPVMQDDPRAKTENISFWIGYGF
;
A
#
# COMPACT_ATOMS: atom_id res chain seq x y z
N MET A 1 -9.40 -31.38 1.23
CA MET A 1 -10.31 -32.21 0.40
C MET A 1 -11.76 -31.85 0.72
N LYS A 2 -12.56 -31.61 -0.29
CA LYS A 2 -14.00 -31.24 -0.38
C LYS A 2 -14.23 -29.72 -0.33
N ARG A 3 -14.24 -29.16 -1.49
CA ARG A 3 -15.27 -28.82 -2.49
C ARG A 3 -16.09 -27.61 -2.07
N SER A 4 -15.69 -26.49 -2.63
CA SER A 4 -16.50 -25.29 -2.86
C SER A 4 -17.80 -25.71 -3.56
N GLY A 5 -18.94 -25.38 -2.95
CA GLY A 5 -20.26 -25.57 -3.56
C GLY A 5 -20.43 -24.62 -4.74
N GLY A 6 -20.23 -25.14 -5.92
CA GLY A 6 -20.66 -24.47 -7.14
C GLY A 6 -22.20 -24.46 -7.18
N ILE A 7 -22.76 -23.28 -7.36
CA ILE A 7 -24.19 -23.11 -7.64
C ILE A 7 -24.46 -23.69 -9.03
N VAL A 8 -25.04 -24.88 -9.08
CA VAL A 8 -25.46 -25.51 -10.34
C VAL A 8 -26.80 -24.88 -10.74
N PHE A 9 -26.78 -24.11 -11.82
CA PHE A 9 -27.98 -23.69 -12.52
C PHE A 9 -28.63 -24.93 -13.21
N LEU A 10 -29.63 -25.49 -12.59
CA LEU A 10 -30.44 -26.54 -13.25
C LEU A 10 -31.63 -25.86 -13.97
N ILE A 11 -31.44 -25.57 -15.26
CA ILE A 11 -32.55 -25.24 -16.14
C ILE A 11 -33.07 -26.57 -16.73
N VAL A 12 -34.20 -27.04 -16.26
CA VAL A 12 -34.87 -28.18 -16.85
C VAL A 12 -35.55 -27.71 -18.17
N MET A 13 -35.01 -28.12 -19.29
CA MET A 13 -35.61 -27.90 -20.61
C MET A 13 -36.39 -29.12 -21.05
N SER A 14 -37.69 -28.95 -21.34
CA SER A 14 -38.41 -29.77 -22.30
C SER A 14 -38.33 -29.09 -23.67
N TYR A 15 -37.80 -29.80 -24.66
CA TYR A 15 -37.64 -29.32 -26.03
C TYR A 15 -38.91 -29.60 -26.82
N ALA A 16 -39.49 -28.58 -27.45
CA ALA A 16 -40.05 -28.66 -28.80
C ALA A 16 -40.55 -27.28 -29.29
N GLY A 17 -39.92 -26.75 -30.34
CA GLY A 17 -40.61 -26.12 -31.46
C GLY A 17 -40.90 -24.62 -31.42
N ILE A 18 -40.25 -23.88 -32.34
CA ILE A 18 -40.69 -22.61 -32.95
C ILE A 18 -40.40 -21.32 -32.17
N LEU A 19 -39.52 -20.50 -32.72
CA LEU A 19 -39.25 -19.10 -32.38
C LEU A 19 -40.51 -18.22 -32.52
N SER A 20 -41.32 -18.16 -31.48
CA SER A 20 -42.22 -17.04 -31.21
C SER A 20 -41.75 -16.41 -29.89
N ALA A 21 -41.68 -15.09 -29.82
CA ALA A 21 -41.38 -14.37 -28.58
C ALA A 21 -42.34 -14.88 -27.49
N GLU A 22 -41.79 -15.52 -26.45
CA GLU A 22 -42.56 -16.09 -25.35
C GLU A 22 -43.02 -14.97 -24.43
N VAL A 23 -44.30 -14.60 -24.47
CA VAL A 23 -44.84 -13.54 -23.59
C VAL A 23 -45.20 -14.12 -22.22
N ILE A 24 -44.79 -13.45 -21.17
CA ILE A 24 -45.09 -13.79 -19.77
C ILE A 24 -46.59 -13.56 -19.54
N ARG A 25 -47.35 -14.63 -19.32
CA ARG A 25 -48.81 -14.58 -19.08
C ARG A 25 -49.15 -14.48 -17.60
N LYS A 26 -48.30 -15.00 -16.75
CA LYS A 26 -48.53 -14.97 -15.28
C LYS A 26 -47.18 -14.92 -14.55
N VAL A 27 -47.10 -14.04 -13.53
CA VAL A 27 -46.00 -14.01 -12.59
C VAL A 27 -46.54 -14.44 -11.23
N SER A 28 -46.03 -15.56 -10.70
CA SER A 28 -46.40 -16.12 -9.39
C SER A 28 -45.17 -16.17 -8.47
N ILE A 29 -45.42 -16.11 -7.19
CA ILE A 29 -44.42 -16.25 -6.16
C ILE A 29 -44.73 -17.49 -5.34
N ARG A 30 -43.72 -18.33 -5.12
CA ARG A 30 -43.82 -19.57 -4.35
C ARG A 30 -42.82 -19.60 -3.22
N SER A 31 -43.25 -19.91 -2.01
CA SER A 31 -42.34 -20.20 -0.91
C SER A 31 -41.73 -21.60 -1.08
N LEU A 32 -40.39 -21.69 -0.96
CA LEU A 32 -39.65 -22.95 -0.88
C LEU A 32 -39.47 -23.45 0.57
N GLY A 33 -40.10 -22.80 1.54
CA GLY A 33 -40.01 -23.13 2.96
C GLY A 33 -41.35 -22.96 3.68
N GLU A 34 -41.33 -23.17 4.98
CA GLU A 34 -42.52 -23.02 5.84
C GLU A 34 -42.86 -21.55 6.15
N THR A 35 -41.90 -20.63 5.90
CA THR A 35 -42.08 -19.18 6.13
C THR A 35 -42.95 -18.58 5.04
N ARG A 36 -43.99 -17.84 5.45
CA ARG A 36 -44.85 -17.10 4.56
C ARG A 36 -44.09 -15.99 3.85
N VAL A 37 -44.17 -15.96 2.54
CA VAL A 37 -43.54 -14.93 1.69
C VAL A 37 -44.59 -13.88 1.36
N ASP A 38 -44.25 -12.62 1.54
CA ASP A 38 -45.07 -11.50 1.09
C ASP A 38 -44.82 -11.27 -0.40
N ASP A 39 -45.86 -11.56 -1.21
CA ASP A 39 -45.86 -11.40 -2.66
C ASP A 39 -45.54 -9.95 -3.06
N GLY A 40 -46.07 -8.96 -2.35
CA GLY A 40 -45.84 -7.54 -2.63
C GLY A 40 -44.39 -7.18 -2.47
N MET A 41 -43.73 -7.69 -1.42
CA MET A 41 -42.30 -7.48 -1.18
C MET A 41 -41.46 -8.10 -2.31
N VAL A 42 -41.67 -9.34 -2.71
CA VAL A 42 -40.88 -9.95 -3.80
C VAL A 42 -41.11 -9.21 -5.12
N ARG A 43 -42.37 -8.83 -5.43
CA ARG A 43 -42.71 -8.05 -6.63
C ARG A 43 -42.02 -6.68 -6.67
N SER A 44 -41.64 -6.10 -5.54
CA SER A 44 -40.90 -4.82 -5.50
C SER A 44 -39.43 -4.95 -5.93
N TYR A 45 -38.87 -6.14 -5.86
CA TYR A 45 -37.47 -6.41 -6.25
C TYR A 45 -37.31 -6.92 -7.69
N VAL A 46 -38.37 -7.46 -8.31
CA VAL A 46 -38.30 -8.05 -9.64
C VAL A 46 -38.82 -7.08 -10.70
N THR A 47 -38.20 -7.13 -11.87
CA THR A 47 -38.54 -6.25 -13.01
C THR A 47 -39.44 -6.93 -14.03
N ALA A 48 -39.43 -8.26 -14.13
CA ALA A 48 -40.30 -9.02 -15.05
C ALA A 48 -41.77 -8.84 -14.69
N ARG A 49 -42.62 -8.51 -15.70
CA ARG A 49 -44.05 -8.24 -15.56
C ARG A 49 -44.86 -9.07 -16.54
N GLU A 50 -46.10 -9.32 -16.17
CA GLU A 50 -47.09 -9.93 -17.10
C GLU A 50 -47.28 -9.06 -18.33
N GLY A 51 -47.32 -9.67 -19.51
CA GLY A 51 -47.43 -9.01 -20.80
C GLY A 51 -46.09 -8.65 -21.47
N GLN A 52 -44.97 -8.80 -20.80
CA GLN A 52 -43.63 -8.58 -21.38
C GLN A 52 -43.10 -9.86 -22.06
N GLU A 53 -42.17 -9.68 -22.98
CA GLU A 53 -41.41 -10.80 -23.55
C GLU A 53 -40.46 -11.38 -22.49
N LEU A 54 -40.32 -12.69 -22.51
CA LEU A 54 -39.39 -13.39 -21.60
C LEU A 54 -37.91 -13.07 -21.97
N ASP A 55 -37.24 -12.30 -21.14
CA ASP A 55 -35.81 -12.05 -21.26
C ASP A 55 -35.06 -12.77 -20.13
N ARG A 56 -34.22 -13.72 -20.51
CA ARG A 56 -33.36 -14.47 -19.56
C ARG A 56 -32.39 -13.59 -18.83
N GLY A 57 -31.94 -12.49 -19.44
CA GLY A 57 -31.06 -11.50 -18.78
C GLY A 57 -31.78 -10.78 -17.64
N VAL A 58 -33.06 -10.41 -17.85
CA VAL A 58 -33.93 -9.81 -16.83
C VAL A 58 -34.16 -10.81 -15.70
N LEU A 59 -34.48 -12.07 -15.99
CA LEU A 59 -34.65 -13.09 -14.94
C LEU A 59 -33.38 -13.30 -14.10
N ALA A 60 -32.23 -13.40 -14.76
CA ALA A 60 -30.97 -13.54 -14.06
C ALA A 60 -30.61 -12.30 -13.21
N SER A 61 -31.05 -11.11 -13.65
CA SER A 61 -30.93 -9.87 -12.88
C SER A 61 -31.85 -9.88 -11.68
N ASP A 62 -33.13 -10.23 -11.85
CA ASP A 62 -34.12 -10.30 -10.79
C ASP A 62 -33.68 -11.28 -9.67
N VAL A 63 -33.21 -12.48 -10.07
CA VAL A 63 -32.66 -13.45 -9.10
C VAL A 63 -31.47 -12.87 -8.31
N ARG A 64 -30.57 -12.17 -8.99
CA ARG A 64 -29.42 -11.51 -8.32
C ARG A 64 -29.87 -10.40 -7.35
N VAL A 65 -30.82 -9.59 -7.76
CA VAL A 65 -31.37 -8.51 -6.93
C VAL A 65 -32.04 -9.07 -5.68
N LEU A 66 -32.84 -10.13 -5.84
CA LEU A 66 -33.48 -10.80 -4.71
C LEU A 66 -32.44 -11.38 -3.73
N LEU A 67 -31.41 -12.08 -4.22
CA LEU A 67 -30.34 -12.61 -3.39
C LEU A 67 -29.53 -11.48 -2.73
N ALA A 68 -29.22 -10.41 -3.46
CA ALA A 68 -28.48 -9.26 -2.97
C ALA A 68 -29.24 -8.48 -1.88
N SER A 69 -30.58 -8.59 -1.82
CA SER A 69 -31.39 -7.99 -0.75
C SER A 69 -31.05 -8.53 0.66
N GLY A 70 -30.31 -9.66 0.73
CA GLY A 70 -29.92 -10.33 1.96
C GLY A 70 -31.07 -11.05 2.70
N ARG A 71 -32.30 -10.97 2.20
CA ARG A 71 -33.52 -11.55 2.84
C ARG A 71 -33.80 -13.00 2.47
N PHE A 72 -33.26 -13.46 1.34
CA PHE A 72 -33.48 -14.78 0.80
C PHE A 72 -32.23 -15.64 0.87
N SER A 73 -32.40 -16.91 1.19
CA SER A 73 -31.32 -17.92 1.20
C SER A 73 -31.25 -18.69 -0.14
N ASP A 74 -32.37 -18.78 -0.84
CA ASP A 74 -32.47 -19.45 -2.14
C ASP A 74 -33.53 -18.75 -2.99
N VAL A 75 -33.21 -18.54 -4.27
CA VAL A 75 -34.12 -17.92 -5.26
C VAL A 75 -33.97 -18.64 -6.58
N LYS A 76 -35.09 -19.12 -7.11
CA LYS A 76 -35.18 -19.76 -8.43
C LYS A 76 -36.25 -19.10 -9.28
N ALA A 77 -35.96 -18.84 -10.53
CA ALA A 77 -36.95 -18.46 -11.53
C ALA A 77 -37.29 -19.69 -12.34
N GLU A 78 -38.52 -20.17 -12.20
CA GLU A 78 -39.06 -21.33 -12.89
C GLU A 78 -40.00 -20.84 -14.01
N VAL A 79 -39.80 -21.36 -15.21
CA VAL A 79 -40.59 -20.99 -16.40
C VAL A 79 -41.33 -22.24 -16.91
N GLU A 80 -42.64 -22.18 -16.96
CA GLU A 80 -43.50 -23.23 -17.51
C GLU A 80 -44.19 -22.74 -18.77
N SER A 81 -44.20 -23.55 -19.81
CA SER A 81 -44.93 -23.25 -21.05
C SER A 81 -46.44 -23.44 -20.84
N VAL A 82 -47.22 -22.42 -21.17
CA VAL A 82 -48.70 -22.43 -21.14
C VAL A 82 -49.28 -22.17 -22.55
N SER A 83 -50.55 -22.45 -22.74
CA SER A 83 -51.21 -22.50 -24.07
C SER A 83 -51.02 -21.26 -24.96
N ASN A 84 -50.52 -20.12 -24.46
CA ASN A 84 -50.35 -18.89 -25.25
C ASN A 84 -49.18 -18.00 -24.70
N GLY A 85 -48.09 -18.62 -24.24
CA GLY A 85 -46.93 -17.94 -23.66
C GLY A 85 -46.28 -18.74 -22.53
N VAL A 86 -45.74 -18.06 -21.53
CA VAL A 86 -45.10 -18.71 -20.39
C VAL A 86 -45.64 -18.20 -19.05
N ALA A 87 -45.71 -19.10 -18.08
CA ALA A 87 -45.91 -18.76 -16.67
C ALA A 87 -44.55 -18.71 -15.96
N LEU A 88 -44.25 -17.60 -15.30
CA LEU A 88 -43.06 -17.38 -14.55
C LEU A 88 -43.35 -17.52 -13.05
N ALA A 89 -42.63 -18.37 -12.35
CA ALA A 89 -42.71 -18.50 -10.90
C ALA A 89 -41.36 -18.18 -10.25
N TYR A 90 -41.34 -17.20 -9.33
CA TYR A 90 -40.21 -16.98 -8.47
C TYR A 90 -40.37 -17.84 -7.22
N ALA A 91 -39.64 -18.93 -7.15
CA ALA A 91 -39.58 -19.79 -5.98
C ALA A 91 -38.49 -19.29 -5.03
N VAL A 92 -38.85 -18.79 -3.85
CA VAL A 92 -37.97 -18.12 -2.92
C VAL A 92 -38.01 -18.77 -1.55
N ARG A 93 -36.86 -18.83 -0.89
CA ARG A 93 -36.74 -19.25 0.53
C ARG A 93 -36.28 -18.07 1.35
N MET A 94 -37.11 -17.63 2.29
CA MET A 94 -36.74 -16.54 3.19
C MET A 94 -35.71 -17.01 4.25
N LYS A 95 -34.80 -16.10 4.63
CA LYS A 95 -34.02 -16.21 5.86
C LYS A 95 -34.87 -15.85 7.08
N TYR A 96 -34.45 -16.30 8.23
CA TYR A 96 -35.11 -15.97 9.49
C TYR A 96 -34.71 -14.60 9.99
N LYS A 97 -35.66 -13.83 10.50
CA LYS A 97 -35.43 -12.53 11.14
C LYS A 97 -35.09 -12.70 12.61
N LEU A 98 -33.95 -12.14 13.03
CA LEU A 98 -33.53 -12.18 14.42
C LEU A 98 -34.40 -11.25 15.27
N THR A 99 -35.01 -11.81 16.33
CA THR A 99 -35.96 -11.07 17.19
C THR A 99 -35.32 -10.51 18.46
N GLN A 100 -34.24 -11.12 18.93
CA GLN A 100 -33.55 -10.76 20.16
C GLN A 100 -32.04 -10.64 19.93
N PRO A 101 -31.31 -9.90 20.78
CA PRO A 101 -29.84 -9.89 20.72
C PRO A 101 -29.29 -11.31 20.80
N VAL A 102 -28.15 -11.54 20.13
CA VAL A 102 -27.43 -12.82 20.12
C VAL A 102 -27.07 -13.18 21.59
N ARG A 103 -27.48 -14.37 22.03
CA ARG A 103 -27.13 -14.87 23.36
C ARG A 103 -25.75 -15.56 23.28
N VAL A 104 -24.78 -15.06 24.03
CA VAL A 104 -23.44 -15.62 24.08
C VAL A 104 -23.23 -16.24 25.47
N THR A 105 -22.63 -17.44 25.50
CA THR A 105 -22.28 -18.16 26.75
C THR A 105 -20.87 -18.75 26.60
N GLY A 106 -20.09 -18.79 27.71
CA GLY A 106 -18.77 -19.40 27.78
C GLY A 106 -17.65 -18.58 27.18
N ALA A 107 -17.86 -17.29 26.92
CA ALA A 107 -16.81 -16.35 26.56
C ALA A 107 -16.20 -15.76 27.85
N GLU A 108 -14.97 -16.16 28.16
CA GLU A 108 -14.21 -15.72 29.33
C GLU A 108 -13.05 -14.79 28.95
N HIS A 109 -12.38 -15.11 27.85
CA HIS A 109 -11.24 -14.35 27.33
C HIS A 109 -11.70 -13.14 26.52
N LEU A 110 -12.56 -13.34 25.52
CA LEU A 110 -13.15 -12.22 24.78
C LEU A 110 -14.41 -11.74 25.50
N SER A 111 -14.54 -10.42 25.63
CA SER A 111 -15.79 -9.87 26.20
C SER A 111 -16.99 -10.23 25.32
N VAL A 112 -18.13 -10.45 25.97
CA VAL A 112 -19.39 -10.77 25.27
C VAL A 112 -19.71 -9.74 24.19
N THR A 113 -19.48 -8.46 24.48
CA THR A 113 -19.66 -7.38 23.50
C THR A 113 -18.79 -7.60 22.26
N LYS A 114 -17.50 -7.93 22.43
CA LYS A 114 -16.58 -8.21 21.33
C LYS A 114 -17.01 -9.42 20.50
N VAL A 115 -17.52 -10.46 21.16
CA VAL A 115 -18.05 -11.64 20.47
C VAL A 115 -19.29 -11.28 19.64
N ILE A 116 -20.21 -10.48 20.19
CA ILE A 116 -21.40 -9.99 19.47
C ILE A 116 -21.00 -9.16 18.25
N ASP A 117 -20.01 -8.27 18.40
CA ASP A 117 -19.49 -7.44 17.29
C ASP A 117 -18.87 -8.28 16.17
N LEU A 118 -18.13 -9.35 16.51
CA LEU A 118 -17.53 -10.26 15.53
C LEU A 118 -18.57 -11.10 14.80
N ILE A 119 -19.64 -11.51 15.49
CA ILE A 119 -20.79 -12.21 14.89
C ILE A 119 -21.59 -11.24 14.02
N GLY A 120 -21.73 -9.97 14.44
CA GLY A 120 -22.23 -8.87 13.63
C GLY A 120 -23.72 -8.91 13.30
N PHE A 121 -24.55 -9.76 13.93
CA PHE A 121 -25.98 -9.75 13.77
C PHE A 121 -26.67 -8.94 14.88
N LYS A 122 -27.63 -8.11 14.47
CA LYS A 122 -28.46 -7.28 15.36
C LYS A 122 -29.93 -7.69 15.26
N PRO A 123 -30.73 -7.42 16.28
CA PRO A 123 -32.18 -7.61 16.17
C PRO A 123 -32.74 -6.90 14.94
N GLY A 124 -33.51 -7.62 14.14
CA GLY A 124 -34.04 -7.15 12.85
C GLY A 124 -33.31 -7.67 11.62
N ASP A 125 -32.08 -8.17 11.76
CA ASP A 125 -31.31 -8.74 10.65
C ASP A 125 -31.85 -10.11 10.21
N PHE A 126 -31.62 -10.43 8.94
CA PHE A 126 -31.99 -11.71 8.35
C PHE A 126 -30.80 -12.67 8.33
N LEU A 127 -30.97 -13.88 8.83
CA LEU A 127 -29.91 -14.85 8.96
C LEU A 127 -30.37 -16.28 8.64
N ASP A 128 -29.43 -17.11 8.27
CA ASP A 128 -29.57 -18.55 8.02
C ASP A 128 -28.31 -19.28 8.52
N ASP A 129 -28.35 -20.60 8.56
CA ASP A 129 -27.19 -21.39 9.03
C ASP A 129 -25.90 -21.10 8.26
N PRO A 130 -25.88 -20.94 6.91
CA PRO A 130 -24.66 -20.59 6.18
C PRO A 130 -24.09 -19.22 6.59
N SER A 131 -24.94 -18.20 6.78
CA SER A 131 -24.49 -16.87 7.17
C SER A 131 -23.93 -16.84 8.61
N VAL A 132 -24.55 -17.57 9.52
CA VAL A 132 -24.03 -17.73 10.89
C VAL A 132 -22.70 -18.51 10.87
N ALA A 133 -22.61 -19.59 10.10
CA ALA A 133 -21.38 -20.38 9.97
C ALA A 133 -20.20 -19.53 9.50
N ALA A 134 -20.42 -18.67 8.51
CA ALA A 134 -19.38 -17.75 8.01
C ALA A 134 -18.88 -16.80 9.10
N ARG A 135 -19.77 -16.24 9.92
CA ARG A 135 -19.40 -15.37 11.04
C ARG A 135 -18.69 -16.11 12.18
N VAL A 136 -19.08 -17.35 12.42
CA VAL A 136 -18.40 -18.22 13.42
C VAL A 136 -16.97 -18.53 13.00
N VAL A 137 -16.68 -18.64 11.69
CA VAL A 137 -15.29 -18.79 11.21
C VAL A 137 -14.47 -17.58 11.63
N ALA A 138 -14.96 -16.34 11.39
CA ALA A 138 -14.27 -15.11 11.80
C ALA A 138 -14.06 -15.04 13.32
N LEU A 139 -15.04 -15.47 14.11
CA LEU A 139 -14.92 -15.56 15.57
C LEU A 139 -13.83 -16.57 15.99
N LYS A 140 -13.80 -17.76 15.38
CA LYS A 140 -12.74 -18.76 15.63
C LYS A 140 -11.36 -18.22 15.32
N GLU A 141 -11.22 -17.47 14.21
CA GLU A 141 -9.95 -16.82 13.83
C GLU A 141 -9.49 -15.79 14.88
N ALA A 142 -10.42 -15.02 15.46
CA ALA A 142 -10.09 -14.09 16.54
C ALA A 142 -9.55 -14.82 17.78
N TYR A 143 -10.19 -15.92 18.18
CA TYR A 143 -9.68 -16.75 19.27
C TYR A 143 -8.34 -17.42 18.97
N ARG A 144 -8.12 -17.87 17.73
CA ARG A 144 -6.83 -18.45 17.30
C ARG A 144 -5.70 -17.45 17.39
N LYS A 145 -5.93 -16.19 17.01
CA LYS A 145 -4.95 -15.11 17.18
C LYS A 145 -4.53 -14.90 18.63
N ASP A 146 -5.44 -15.16 19.55
CA ASP A 146 -5.21 -15.06 20.99
C ASP A 146 -4.77 -16.39 21.63
N LEU A 147 -4.26 -17.33 20.83
CA LEU A 147 -3.67 -18.62 21.24
C LEU A 147 -4.68 -19.72 21.62
N TYR A 148 -5.97 -19.53 21.42
CA TYR A 148 -7.02 -20.53 21.65
C TYR A 148 -7.26 -21.38 20.39
N ALA A 149 -6.28 -22.17 19.99
CA ALA A 149 -6.30 -22.93 18.73
C ALA A 149 -7.45 -23.96 18.62
N PHE A 150 -7.99 -24.43 19.74
CA PHE A 150 -9.03 -25.46 19.79
C PHE A 150 -10.36 -24.95 20.32
N VAL A 151 -10.61 -23.64 20.18
CA VAL A 151 -11.89 -23.07 20.56
C VAL A 151 -13.03 -23.80 19.83
N ALA A 152 -13.97 -24.33 20.58
CA ALA A 152 -15.19 -24.90 20.05
C ALA A 152 -16.30 -23.86 20.16
N VAL A 153 -16.81 -23.45 19.00
CA VAL A 153 -17.95 -22.52 18.90
C VAL A 153 -19.10 -23.27 18.29
N ASN A 154 -20.14 -23.44 19.06
CA ASN A 154 -21.40 -24.05 18.65
C ASN A 154 -22.48 -22.97 18.61
N TRP A 155 -23.36 -23.06 17.66
CA TRP A 155 -24.50 -22.15 17.58
C TRP A 155 -25.80 -22.93 17.41
N THR A 156 -26.89 -22.32 17.87
CA THR A 156 -28.24 -22.85 17.70
C THR A 156 -29.13 -21.71 17.22
N LEU A 157 -29.65 -21.88 16.01
CA LEU A 157 -30.68 -21.02 15.45
C LEU A 157 -32.04 -21.63 15.80
N LYS A 158 -32.72 -21.08 16.84
CA LYS A 158 -34.02 -21.55 17.27
C LYS A 158 -35.12 -20.74 16.61
N VAL A 159 -35.84 -21.38 15.70
CA VAL A 159 -37.02 -20.79 15.06
C VAL A 159 -38.12 -20.69 16.10
N THR A 160 -38.57 -19.48 16.38
CA THR A 160 -39.63 -19.18 17.37
C THR A 160 -41.01 -19.13 16.72
N ASP A 161 -41.06 -18.70 15.46
CA ASP A 161 -42.28 -18.70 14.64
C ASP A 161 -41.90 -19.04 13.20
N LYS A 162 -42.37 -20.16 12.72
CA LYS A 162 -42.04 -20.65 11.36
C LYS A 162 -42.79 -19.88 10.28
N GLU A 163 -44.02 -19.50 10.52
CA GLU A 163 -44.84 -18.77 9.55
C GLU A 163 -44.37 -17.33 9.39
N ALA A 164 -44.09 -16.66 10.51
CA ALA A 164 -43.57 -15.30 10.52
C ALA A 164 -42.05 -15.24 10.20
N GLY A 165 -41.37 -16.39 10.15
CA GLY A 165 -39.93 -16.47 9.89
C GLY A 165 -39.06 -15.84 10.97
N LEU A 166 -39.46 -15.99 12.26
CA LEU A 166 -38.78 -15.41 13.41
C LEU A 166 -37.87 -16.42 14.07
N ALA A 167 -36.67 -15.98 14.48
CA ALA A 167 -35.71 -16.84 15.16
C ALA A 167 -34.91 -16.09 16.24
N THR A 168 -34.28 -16.87 17.11
CA THR A 168 -33.28 -16.42 18.08
C THR A 168 -31.97 -17.17 17.84
N LEU A 169 -30.83 -16.49 18.02
CA LEU A 169 -29.51 -17.06 17.86
C LEU A 169 -28.82 -17.17 19.23
N SER A 170 -28.37 -18.37 19.57
CA SER A 170 -27.54 -18.63 20.75
C SER A 170 -26.19 -19.17 20.30
N VAL A 171 -25.12 -18.62 20.84
CA VAL A 171 -23.73 -19.04 20.58
C VAL A 171 -23.10 -19.49 21.87
N SER A 172 -22.62 -20.72 21.89
CA SER A 172 -21.94 -21.34 23.04
C SER A 172 -20.47 -21.54 22.68
N ILE A 173 -19.60 -20.99 23.51
CA ILE A 173 -18.15 -21.03 23.30
C ILE A 173 -17.54 -21.91 24.40
N ARG A 174 -16.63 -22.77 23.97
CA ARG A 174 -15.72 -23.48 24.86
C ARG A 174 -14.32 -23.13 24.44
N GLU A 175 -13.67 -22.23 25.16
CA GLU A 175 -12.39 -21.64 24.78
C GLU A 175 -11.25 -22.65 24.86
N GLY A 176 -11.24 -23.51 25.86
CA GLY A 176 -10.15 -24.44 26.13
C GLY A 176 -8.91 -23.74 26.67
N ASP A 177 -7.77 -24.44 26.69
CA ASP A 177 -6.51 -23.91 27.19
C ASP A 177 -5.75 -23.17 26.09
N GLN A 178 -5.04 -22.10 26.45
CA GLN A 178 -4.09 -21.45 25.54
C GLN A 178 -2.94 -22.40 25.20
N ARG A 179 -2.77 -22.65 23.92
CA ARG A 179 -1.72 -23.53 23.43
C ARG A 179 -0.66 -22.75 22.67
N ARG A 180 0.61 -22.93 23.06
CA ARG A 180 1.76 -22.16 22.58
C ARG A 180 2.85 -23.08 22.09
N VAL A 181 3.46 -22.76 20.97
CA VAL A 181 4.72 -23.38 20.57
C VAL A 181 5.86 -22.65 21.29
N ARG A 182 6.55 -23.38 22.16
CA ARG A 182 7.69 -22.86 22.92
C ARG A 182 8.97 -22.86 22.11
N LYS A 183 9.18 -23.90 21.30
CA LYS A 183 10.42 -24.09 20.58
C LYS A 183 10.19 -24.76 19.24
N PHE A 184 10.83 -24.22 18.22
CA PHE A 184 10.98 -24.87 16.93
C PHE A 184 12.40 -25.42 16.78
N ARG A 185 12.52 -26.64 16.30
CA ARG A 185 13.76 -27.28 15.91
C ARG A 185 13.66 -27.71 14.45
N PHE A 186 14.73 -27.51 13.73
CA PHE A 186 14.90 -28.06 12.38
C PHE A 186 16.00 -29.09 12.43
N THR A 187 15.81 -30.20 11.78
CA THR A 187 16.80 -31.29 11.75
C THR A 187 17.10 -31.68 10.30
N GLY A 188 18.38 -31.88 9.99
CA GLY A 188 18.81 -32.25 8.63
C GLY A 188 19.06 -31.03 7.70
N ASN A 189 18.78 -29.82 8.11
CA ASN A 189 19.11 -28.61 7.36
C ASN A 189 20.61 -28.30 7.48
N LYS A 190 21.32 -28.24 6.35
CA LYS A 190 22.75 -27.89 6.25
C LYS A 190 22.98 -26.69 5.34
N ALA A 191 22.24 -26.62 4.24
CA ALA A 191 22.39 -25.61 3.20
C ALA A 191 21.61 -24.32 3.49
N VAL A 192 20.49 -24.44 4.21
CA VAL A 192 19.66 -23.27 4.60
C VAL A 192 19.81 -23.05 6.09
N GLY A 193 20.15 -21.82 6.45
CA GLY A 193 20.32 -21.41 7.85
C GLY A 193 19.01 -21.52 8.64
N VAL A 194 19.13 -21.83 9.94
CA VAL A 194 17.97 -21.88 10.85
C VAL A 194 17.23 -20.54 10.90
N SER A 195 17.93 -19.40 10.71
CA SER A 195 17.33 -18.08 10.61
C SER A 195 16.31 -17.98 9.48
N ASP A 196 16.70 -18.42 8.28
CA ASP A 196 15.86 -18.35 7.07
C ASP A 196 14.63 -19.27 7.21
N LEU A 197 14.83 -20.46 7.81
CA LEU A 197 13.74 -21.40 8.10
C LEU A 197 12.76 -20.85 9.14
N ARG A 198 13.26 -20.13 10.14
CA ARG A 198 12.41 -19.46 11.13
C ARG A 198 11.64 -18.29 10.52
N GLU A 199 12.28 -17.53 9.63
CA GLU A 199 11.63 -16.46 8.88
C GLU A 199 10.50 -16.99 8.00
N ALA A 200 10.74 -18.11 7.28
CA ALA A 200 9.71 -18.79 6.48
C ALA A 200 8.51 -19.26 7.32
N MET A 201 8.76 -19.63 8.56
CA MET A 201 7.73 -20.01 9.53
C MET A 201 7.10 -18.80 10.25
N GLU A 202 7.55 -17.57 9.94
CA GLU A 202 7.16 -16.34 10.65
C GLU A 202 7.45 -16.39 12.16
N ILE A 203 8.48 -17.18 12.56
CA ILE A 203 8.89 -17.35 13.95
C ILE A 203 9.75 -16.16 14.38
N PRO A 204 9.42 -15.45 15.46
CA PRO A 204 10.23 -14.35 15.98
C PRO A 204 11.68 -14.79 16.24
N ALA A 205 12.64 -13.95 15.88
CA ALA A 205 14.06 -14.24 16.11
C ALA A 205 14.39 -14.36 17.60
N TRP A 206 15.35 -15.23 17.92
CA TRP A 206 15.71 -15.55 19.31
C TRP A 206 16.31 -14.35 20.08
N TYR A 207 16.93 -13.42 19.38
CA TYR A 207 17.53 -12.21 19.94
C TYR A 207 16.51 -11.06 20.15
N ASN A 208 15.24 -11.33 19.88
CA ASN A 208 14.17 -10.38 20.08
C ASN A 208 13.67 -10.48 21.53
N PRO A 209 14.01 -9.54 22.44
CA PRO A 209 13.58 -9.58 23.83
C PRO A 209 12.05 -9.52 23.98
N LEU A 210 11.34 -8.86 23.06
CA LEU A 210 9.88 -8.87 23.00
C LEU A 210 9.32 -10.16 22.39
N GLY A 211 10.11 -10.88 21.60
CA GLY A 211 9.77 -12.21 21.10
C GLY A 211 9.72 -13.28 22.18
N TRP A 212 10.42 -13.05 23.32
CA TRP A 212 10.33 -13.94 24.47
C TRP A 212 8.94 -13.93 25.11
N PHE A 213 8.21 -12.83 24.97
CA PHE A 213 6.84 -12.68 25.45
C PHE A 213 5.79 -13.04 24.39
N ARG A 214 6.19 -13.21 23.11
CA ARG A 214 5.31 -13.53 22.00
C ARG A 214 5.39 -15.01 21.68
N SER A 215 4.47 -15.77 22.23
CA SER A 215 4.31 -17.19 21.91
C SER A 215 3.54 -17.33 20.61
N MET A 216 3.99 -18.24 19.71
CA MET A 216 3.20 -18.57 18.53
C MET A 216 2.00 -19.44 18.90
N PRO A 217 0.82 -19.18 18.32
CA PRO A 217 -0.30 -20.07 18.45
C PRO A 217 0.07 -21.45 17.87
N TYR A 218 -0.40 -22.50 18.50
CA TYR A 218 -0.35 -23.82 17.93
C TYR A 218 -1.47 -23.97 16.90
N ASP A 219 -1.17 -23.76 15.63
CA ASP A 219 -2.10 -23.93 14.52
C ASP A 219 -1.51 -24.88 13.49
N MET A 220 -2.22 -25.97 13.20
CA MET A 220 -1.79 -26.98 12.24
C MET A 220 -1.84 -26.50 10.79
N GLU A 221 -2.75 -25.59 10.46
CA GLU A 221 -2.83 -25.04 9.10
C GLU A 221 -1.66 -24.09 8.84
N GLU A 222 -1.34 -23.24 9.83
CA GLU A 222 -0.18 -22.34 9.76
C GLU A 222 1.15 -23.13 9.75
N LEU A 223 1.27 -24.21 10.53
CA LEU A 223 2.43 -25.10 10.48
C LEU A 223 2.61 -25.72 9.09
N ARG A 224 1.53 -26.16 8.45
CA ARG A 224 1.57 -26.69 7.08
C ARG A 224 1.96 -25.62 6.07
N ALA A 225 1.36 -24.44 6.16
CA ALA A 225 1.70 -23.31 5.31
C ALA A 225 3.18 -22.93 5.47
N GLY A 226 3.69 -22.90 6.70
CA GLY A 226 5.11 -22.68 6.99
C GLY A 226 6.02 -23.75 6.37
N CYS A 227 5.64 -25.02 6.44
CA CYS A 227 6.39 -26.10 5.78
C CYS A 227 6.43 -25.93 4.25
N GLU A 228 5.34 -25.47 3.62
CA GLU A 228 5.32 -25.16 2.19
C GLU A 228 6.21 -23.96 1.84
N ARG A 229 6.23 -22.91 2.69
CA ARG A 229 7.16 -21.77 2.52
C ARG A 229 8.62 -22.24 2.62
N ILE A 230 8.95 -23.11 3.58
CA ILE A 230 10.28 -23.73 3.68
C ILE A 230 10.62 -24.48 2.41
N ARG A 231 9.71 -25.32 1.90
CA ARG A 231 9.90 -26.04 0.63
C ARG A 231 10.19 -25.08 -0.52
N GLY A 232 9.47 -23.97 -0.60
CA GLY A 232 9.70 -22.91 -1.60
C GLY A 232 11.13 -22.35 -1.53
N ILE A 233 11.63 -22.02 -0.34
CA ILE A 233 13.01 -21.51 -0.16
C ILE A 233 14.06 -22.49 -0.67
N TYR A 234 13.91 -23.77 -0.35
CA TYR A 234 14.84 -24.80 -0.85
C TYR A 234 14.78 -24.95 -2.36
N LYS A 235 13.57 -25.01 -2.93
CA LYS A 235 13.38 -25.10 -4.39
C LYS A 235 13.92 -23.89 -5.12
N ASP A 236 13.82 -22.69 -4.54
CA ASP A 236 14.41 -21.48 -5.12
C ASP A 236 15.93 -21.47 -5.07
N ARG A 237 16.54 -22.25 -4.18
CA ARG A 237 18.00 -22.48 -4.10
C ARG A 237 18.47 -23.70 -4.88
N GLY A 238 17.59 -24.34 -5.65
CA GLY A 238 17.90 -25.47 -6.51
C GLY A 238 17.76 -26.84 -5.87
N TYR A 239 17.27 -26.96 -4.65
CA TYR A 239 17.01 -28.25 -3.99
C TYR A 239 15.60 -28.74 -4.36
N LEU A 240 15.46 -29.26 -5.59
CA LEU A 240 14.15 -29.57 -6.17
C LEU A 240 13.49 -30.81 -5.58
N ASP A 241 14.28 -31.71 -5.04
CA ASP A 241 13.89 -33.00 -4.39
C ASP A 241 13.76 -32.86 -2.87
N VAL A 242 13.74 -31.62 -2.33
CA VAL A 242 13.60 -31.41 -0.90
C VAL A 242 12.33 -32.03 -0.35
N GLU A 243 12.46 -32.77 0.72
CA GLU A 243 11.36 -33.36 1.48
C GLU A 243 11.27 -32.69 2.86
N ILE A 244 10.15 -32.05 3.12
CA ILE A 244 9.82 -31.56 4.47
C ILE A 244 8.95 -32.62 5.11
N GLY A 245 9.49 -33.28 6.13
CA GLY A 245 8.76 -34.32 6.85
C GLY A 245 7.63 -33.76 7.72
N LYS A 246 6.79 -34.67 8.22
CA LYS A 246 5.71 -34.25 9.12
C LYS A 246 6.30 -33.67 10.41
N PRO A 247 5.81 -32.50 10.88
CA PRO A 247 6.25 -31.94 12.15
C PRO A 247 6.01 -32.93 13.31
N ASP A 248 7.07 -33.24 14.06
CA ASP A 248 6.96 -33.98 15.33
C ASP A 248 6.64 -33.00 16.46
N ILE A 249 5.53 -33.21 17.11
CA ILE A 249 4.95 -32.28 18.07
C ILE A 249 4.90 -32.95 19.43
N LYS A 250 5.67 -32.41 20.39
CA LYS A 250 5.74 -32.90 21.76
C LYS A 250 5.22 -31.89 22.74
N GLU A 251 4.27 -32.26 23.58
CA GLU A 251 3.83 -31.45 24.70
C GLU A 251 4.87 -31.58 25.83
N VAL A 252 5.49 -30.46 26.20
CA VAL A 252 6.54 -30.40 27.23
C VAL A 252 5.94 -30.05 28.60
N SER A 253 4.88 -29.28 28.59
CA SER A 253 4.04 -28.98 29.77
C SER A 253 2.67 -28.54 29.27
N VAL A 254 1.68 -28.52 30.17
CA VAL A 254 0.28 -28.19 29.82
C VAL A 254 0.22 -26.95 28.92
N GLY A 255 -0.29 -27.12 27.70
CA GLY A 255 -0.43 -26.09 26.70
C GLY A 255 0.87 -25.59 26.06
N LYS A 256 2.04 -26.18 26.34
CA LYS A 256 3.35 -25.79 25.75
C LYS A 256 3.93 -26.91 24.91
N PHE A 257 4.18 -26.61 23.63
CA PHE A 257 4.62 -27.57 22.63
C PHE A 257 6.04 -27.26 22.14
N GLU A 258 6.82 -28.31 21.87
CA GLU A 258 8.01 -28.25 21.01
C GLU A 258 7.67 -28.89 19.69
N VAL A 259 8.03 -28.21 18.59
CA VAL A 259 7.81 -28.67 17.22
C VAL A 259 9.15 -28.93 16.56
N THR A 260 9.38 -30.16 16.10
CA THR A 260 10.57 -30.53 15.34
C THR A 260 10.18 -30.82 13.90
N ILE A 261 10.78 -30.11 12.96
CA ILE A 261 10.53 -30.23 11.52
C ILE A 261 11.75 -30.91 10.89
N PRO A 262 11.62 -32.17 10.46
CA PRO A 262 12.70 -32.86 9.76
C PRO A 262 12.76 -32.39 8.30
N VAL A 263 13.95 -32.04 7.84
CA VAL A 263 14.24 -31.63 6.47
C VAL A 263 15.23 -32.60 5.86
N ARG A 264 14.92 -33.12 4.69
CA ARG A 264 15.84 -33.86 3.82
C ARG A 264 16.10 -32.99 2.60
N GLU A 265 17.28 -32.35 2.54
CA GLU A 265 17.57 -31.32 1.56
C GLU A 265 17.67 -31.84 0.13
N GLY A 266 18.22 -33.07 -0.02
CA GLY A 266 18.55 -33.57 -1.35
C GLY A 266 19.82 -32.96 -1.93
N GLY A 267 19.91 -32.93 -3.25
CA GLY A 267 21.00 -32.33 -4.01
C GLY A 267 20.65 -30.98 -4.62
N VAL A 268 21.66 -30.17 -4.96
CA VAL A 268 21.46 -28.95 -5.76
C VAL A 268 21.43 -29.36 -7.23
N TYR A 269 20.35 -29.03 -7.90
CA TYR A 269 20.16 -29.28 -9.32
C TYR A 269 20.57 -28.07 -10.16
N ARG A 270 21.17 -28.39 -11.32
CA ARG A 270 21.47 -27.38 -12.36
C ARG A 270 20.71 -27.73 -13.64
N VAL A 271 20.33 -26.66 -14.34
CA VAL A 271 19.65 -26.80 -15.63
C VAL A 271 20.62 -27.38 -16.66
N SER A 272 20.41 -28.64 -17.08
CA SER A 272 21.22 -29.25 -18.12
C SER A 272 20.63 -29.12 -19.50
N ARG A 273 19.31 -29.10 -19.61
CA ARG A 273 18.59 -28.99 -20.87
C ARG A 273 17.30 -28.24 -20.70
N MET A 274 16.98 -27.42 -21.70
CA MET A 274 15.66 -26.77 -21.82
C MET A 274 15.06 -27.16 -23.15
N VAL A 275 13.78 -27.52 -23.16
CA VAL A 275 13.03 -27.89 -24.36
C VAL A 275 11.66 -27.27 -24.31
N VAL A 276 11.22 -26.70 -25.44
CA VAL A 276 9.86 -26.21 -25.61
C VAL A 276 9.08 -27.15 -26.52
N VAL A 277 7.98 -27.69 -26.02
CA VAL A 277 7.11 -28.62 -26.73
C VAL A 277 5.76 -27.95 -26.99
N GLY A 278 5.21 -28.17 -28.19
CA GLY A 278 3.90 -27.64 -28.57
C GLY A 278 3.94 -26.25 -29.21
N ALA A 279 5.06 -25.57 -29.22
CA ALA A 279 5.27 -24.32 -29.94
C ALA A 279 5.41 -24.60 -31.44
N LYS A 280 4.50 -24.07 -32.26
CA LYS A 280 4.48 -24.19 -33.72
C LYS A 280 4.73 -22.86 -34.41
N LEU A 281 4.26 -21.77 -33.79
CA LEU A 281 4.29 -20.41 -34.35
C LEU A 281 5.64 -19.71 -34.21
N TYR A 282 6.37 -20.04 -33.14
CA TYR A 282 7.66 -19.40 -32.84
C TYR A 282 8.74 -20.44 -32.62
N PRO A 283 9.97 -20.18 -33.09
CA PRO A 283 11.08 -21.11 -32.86
C PRO A 283 11.49 -21.12 -31.39
N GLU A 284 11.93 -22.27 -30.92
CA GLU A 284 12.40 -22.50 -29.56
C GLU A 284 13.45 -21.47 -29.11
N SER A 285 14.37 -21.11 -30.01
CA SER A 285 15.41 -20.11 -29.76
C SER A 285 14.88 -18.74 -29.40
N ALA A 286 13.76 -18.32 -29.99
CA ALA A 286 13.12 -17.02 -29.66
C ALA A 286 12.43 -17.07 -28.28
N LEU A 287 11.87 -18.21 -27.91
CA LEU A 287 11.17 -18.41 -26.64
C LEU A 287 12.16 -18.55 -25.46
N LEU A 288 13.26 -19.26 -25.68
CA LEU A 288 14.27 -19.47 -24.64
C LEU A 288 15.27 -18.30 -24.56
N GLY A 289 15.53 -17.58 -25.65
CA GLY A 289 16.53 -16.52 -25.69
C GLY A 289 16.27 -15.33 -24.75
N GLY A 290 15.01 -15.08 -24.39
CA GLY A 290 14.61 -13.97 -23.51
C GLY A 290 14.08 -14.40 -22.13
N CYS A 291 14.00 -15.71 -21.84
CA CYS A 291 13.34 -16.21 -20.64
C CYS A 291 14.15 -16.01 -19.33
N GLY A 292 15.41 -15.54 -19.43
CA GLY A 292 16.26 -15.25 -18.28
C GLY A 292 16.85 -16.48 -17.57
N LEU A 293 16.60 -17.68 -18.08
CA LEU A 293 17.15 -18.95 -17.59
C LEU A 293 18.17 -19.49 -18.60
N LYS A 294 19.31 -20.00 -18.12
CA LYS A 294 20.38 -20.53 -18.96
C LYS A 294 20.75 -21.95 -18.53
N ILE A 295 21.32 -22.72 -19.48
CA ILE A 295 21.94 -24.00 -19.19
C ILE A 295 23.14 -23.76 -18.26
N GLY A 296 23.26 -24.57 -17.20
CA GLY A 296 24.26 -24.45 -16.15
C GLY A 296 23.81 -23.60 -14.94
N ASP A 297 22.74 -22.83 -15.05
CA ASP A 297 22.19 -22.09 -13.91
C ASP A 297 21.68 -23.04 -12.82
N VAL A 298 21.71 -22.60 -11.58
CA VAL A 298 21.02 -23.30 -10.49
C VAL A 298 19.52 -23.33 -10.80
N ALA A 299 18.91 -24.51 -10.73
CA ALA A 299 17.51 -24.71 -11.08
C ALA A 299 16.57 -24.19 -9.98
N SER A 300 16.41 -22.87 -9.94
CA SER A 300 15.45 -22.21 -9.06
C SER A 300 14.02 -22.37 -9.59
N ASP A 301 13.10 -22.91 -8.80
CA ASP A 301 11.69 -23.09 -9.18
C ASP A 301 11.04 -21.76 -9.56
N GLY A 302 11.33 -20.71 -8.80
CA GLY A 302 10.84 -19.36 -9.10
C GLY A 302 11.38 -18.77 -10.40
N GLN A 303 12.64 -19.04 -10.78
CA GLN A 303 13.19 -18.62 -12.07
C GLN A 303 12.59 -19.43 -13.23
N ILE A 304 12.38 -20.72 -13.04
CA ILE A 304 11.72 -21.58 -14.04
C ILE A 304 10.26 -21.16 -14.26
N ALA A 305 9.54 -20.84 -13.18
CA ALA A 305 8.18 -20.29 -13.29
C ALA A 305 8.15 -18.92 -14.02
N LYS A 306 9.14 -18.05 -13.77
CA LYS A 306 9.29 -16.79 -14.52
C LYS A 306 9.58 -17.04 -15.99
N ALA A 307 10.38 -18.04 -16.34
CA ALA A 307 10.65 -18.41 -17.72
C ALA A 307 9.37 -18.93 -18.42
N ALA A 308 8.56 -19.75 -17.76
CA ALA A 308 7.26 -20.18 -18.28
C ALA A 308 6.32 -18.97 -18.49
N ASN A 309 6.24 -18.06 -17.53
CA ASN A 309 5.46 -16.83 -17.66
C ASN A 309 5.96 -15.95 -18.82
N PHE A 310 7.28 -15.83 -19.01
CA PHE A 310 7.85 -15.12 -20.15
C PHE A 310 7.40 -15.72 -21.48
N ILE A 311 7.44 -17.04 -21.61
CA ILE A 311 6.98 -17.77 -22.81
C ILE A 311 5.50 -17.44 -23.07
N ARG A 312 4.63 -17.54 -22.07
CA ARG A 312 3.22 -17.16 -22.19
C ARG A 312 3.07 -15.71 -22.64
N ASP A 313 3.76 -14.78 -21.98
CA ASP A 313 3.71 -13.35 -22.24
C ASP A 313 4.25 -13.00 -23.64
N TYR A 314 5.18 -13.79 -24.16
CA TYR A 314 5.70 -13.66 -25.51
C TYR A 314 4.60 -13.91 -26.57
N TYR A 315 3.74 -14.89 -26.33
CA TYR A 315 2.58 -15.17 -27.20
C TYR A 315 1.47 -14.13 -26.99
N GLU A 316 1.10 -13.87 -25.73
CA GLU A 316 -0.01 -12.99 -25.41
C GLU A 316 0.26 -11.53 -25.86
N SER A 317 1.49 -11.06 -25.80
CA SER A 317 1.84 -9.72 -26.30
C SER A 317 1.76 -9.61 -27.84
N ARG A 318 1.65 -10.75 -28.53
CA ARG A 318 1.52 -10.84 -29.98
C ARG A 318 0.13 -11.24 -30.46
N GLY A 319 -0.84 -11.27 -29.57
CA GLY A 319 -2.25 -11.48 -29.87
C GLY A 319 -2.78 -12.89 -29.64
N TYR A 320 -1.97 -13.83 -29.21
CA TYR A 320 -2.38 -15.21 -28.99
C TYR A 320 -3.01 -15.39 -27.62
N MET A 321 -4.29 -15.08 -27.53
CA MET A 321 -5.07 -15.12 -26.31
C MET A 321 -5.29 -16.56 -25.84
N GLY A 322 -5.22 -16.77 -24.51
CA GLY A 322 -5.42 -18.09 -23.90
C GLY A 322 -4.22 -19.03 -24.05
N THR A 323 -3.04 -18.52 -24.41
CA THR A 323 -1.81 -19.32 -24.41
C THR A 323 -1.47 -19.77 -22.99
N VAL A 324 -1.22 -21.08 -22.84
CA VAL A 324 -0.77 -21.69 -21.58
C VAL A 324 0.66 -22.18 -21.77
N ALA A 325 1.55 -21.79 -20.88
CA ALA A 325 2.92 -22.33 -20.80
C ALA A 325 3.10 -22.98 -19.43
N ALA A 326 3.10 -24.29 -19.40
CA ALA A 326 3.39 -25.07 -18.20
C ALA A 326 4.82 -25.62 -18.27
N TYR A 327 5.41 -25.95 -17.12
CA TYR A 327 6.71 -26.60 -17.08
C TYR A 327 6.66 -27.90 -16.31
N ARG A 328 7.55 -28.82 -16.68
CA ARG A 328 7.82 -30.06 -15.99
C ARG A 328 9.32 -30.21 -15.80
N LEU A 329 9.71 -30.74 -14.66
CA LEU A 329 11.10 -31.00 -14.28
C LEU A 329 11.34 -32.48 -14.31
N ASP A 330 12.32 -32.91 -15.11
CA ASP A 330 12.78 -34.30 -15.17
C ASP A 330 14.15 -34.34 -14.47
N LEU A 331 14.17 -34.81 -13.20
CA LEU A 331 15.33 -34.77 -12.33
C LEU A 331 16.26 -35.97 -12.65
N ARG A 332 17.57 -35.73 -12.75
CA ARG A 332 18.63 -36.72 -12.87
C ARG A 332 19.45 -36.75 -11.59
N GLU A 333 18.94 -37.44 -10.57
CA GLU A 333 19.50 -37.44 -9.21
C GLU A 333 21.00 -37.77 -9.14
N LYS A 334 21.49 -38.72 -9.94
CA LYS A 334 22.89 -39.14 -9.92
C LYS A 334 23.86 -38.10 -10.45
N GLU A 335 23.40 -37.22 -11.32
CA GLU A 335 24.17 -36.17 -12.00
C GLU A 335 24.03 -34.80 -11.39
N GLY A 336 22.99 -34.60 -10.54
CA GLY A 336 22.62 -33.27 -10.00
C GLY A 336 22.07 -32.33 -11.07
N ASP A 337 21.53 -32.90 -12.14
CA ASP A 337 21.03 -32.21 -13.31
C ASP A 337 19.51 -32.27 -13.42
N VAL A 338 18.91 -31.26 -14.03
CA VAL A 338 17.49 -31.23 -14.35
C VAL A 338 17.25 -30.81 -15.79
N ASP A 339 16.41 -31.57 -16.47
CA ASP A 339 15.88 -31.18 -17.78
C ASP A 339 14.56 -30.45 -17.55
N VAL A 340 14.47 -29.20 -18.04
CA VAL A 340 13.26 -28.36 -17.94
C VAL A 340 12.51 -28.44 -19.26
N ARG A 341 11.30 -28.99 -19.20
CA ARG A 341 10.41 -29.11 -20.35
C ARG A 341 9.27 -28.12 -20.22
N PHE A 342 9.23 -27.13 -21.08
CA PHE A 342 8.10 -26.20 -21.22
C PHE A 342 7.11 -26.79 -22.22
N THR A 343 5.86 -26.93 -21.79
CA THR A 343 4.74 -27.35 -22.67
C THR A 343 3.89 -26.14 -22.97
N VAL A 344 3.83 -25.77 -24.23
CA VAL A 344 3.04 -24.64 -24.73
C VAL A 344 1.81 -25.15 -25.42
N THR A 345 0.64 -24.67 -24.98
CA THR A 345 -0.61 -24.77 -25.73
C THR A 345 -0.86 -23.38 -26.30
N GLU A 346 -0.70 -23.26 -27.62
CA GLU A 346 -0.86 -21.99 -28.31
C GLU A 346 -2.31 -21.53 -28.30
N GLY A 347 -2.52 -20.25 -27.99
CA GLY A 347 -3.81 -19.64 -28.03
C GLY A 347 -4.24 -19.23 -29.45
N GLU A 348 -5.41 -18.66 -29.59
CA GLU A 348 -5.91 -18.14 -30.87
C GLU A 348 -5.53 -16.68 -31.06
N LEU A 349 -5.16 -16.32 -32.32
CA LEU A 349 -4.91 -14.92 -32.67
C LEU A 349 -6.20 -14.14 -32.55
N THR A 350 -6.25 -13.23 -31.58
CA THR A 350 -7.46 -12.52 -31.20
C THR A 350 -7.27 -11.00 -31.27
N HIS A 351 -8.29 -10.30 -31.72
CA HIS A 351 -8.40 -8.85 -31.73
C HIS A 351 -9.48 -8.41 -30.73
N ILE A 352 -9.22 -7.34 -30.02
CA ILE A 352 -10.16 -6.74 -29.11
C ILE A 352 -11.27 -6.05 -29.94
N ARG A 353 -12.53 -6.52 -29.83
CA ARG A 353 -13.66 -5.86 -30.46
C ARG A 353 -14.08 -4.63 -29.68
N ASN A 354 -14.41 -4.81 -28.40
CA ASN A 354 -14.79 -3.75 -27.48
C ASN A 354 -14.02 -3.87 -26.17
N VAL A 355 -13.88 -2.74 -25.48
CA VAL A 355 -13.42 -2.68 -24.10
C VAL A 355 -14.58 -2.19 -23.25
N LEU A 356 -15.15 -3.08 -22.46
CA LEU A 356 -16.30 -2.83 -21.61
C LEU A 356 -15.84 -2.65 -20.16
N ILE A 357 -16.49 -1.75 -19.45
CA ILE A 357 -16.25 -1.52 -18.02
C ILE A 357 -17.56 -1.80 -17.30
N ARG A 358 -17.50 -2.58 -16.22
CA ARG A 358 -18.68 -2.96 -15.42
C ARG A 358 -18.40 -2.78 -13.93
N GLY A 359 -19.44 -2.37 -13.18
CA GLY A 359 -19.38 -2.22 -11.73
C GLY A 359 -18.98 -0.82 -11.24
N ASN A 360 -18.71 0.11 -12.16
CA ASN A 360 -18.42 1.50 -11.85
C ASN A 360 -19.74 2.31 -11.74
N SER A 361 -20.35 2.30 -10.57
CA SER A 361 -21.57 3.06 -10.30
C SER A 361 -21.31 4.52 -9.97
N THR A 362 -20.17 4.82 -9.38
CA THR A 362 -19.76 6.15 -8.91
C THR A 362 -18.65 6.73 -9.78
N THR A 363 -17.60 5.94 -10.05
CA THR A 363 -16.46 6.38 -10.84
C THR A 363 -16.83 6.54 -12.31
N LYS A 364 -16.58 7.69 -12.89
CA LYS A 364 -16.83 7.97 -14.31
C LYS A 364 -16.04 7.00 -15.20
N ASP A 365 -16.65 6.51 -16.26
CA ASP A 365 -16.03 5.60 -17.24
C ASP A 365 -14.71 6.17 -17.79
N LYS A 366 -14.66 7.47 -18.05
CA LYS A 366 -13.46 8.18 -18.51
C LYS A 366 -12.27 8.00 -17.56
N VAL A 367 -12.49 7.98 -16.23
CA VAL A 367 -11.44 7.84 -15.22
C VAL A 367 -10.80 6.46 -15.28
N ILE A 368 -11.60 5.43 -15.51
CA ILE A 368 -11.11 4.06 -15.67
C ILE A 368 -10.44 3.90 -17.03
N ARG A 369 -11.11 4.33 -18.09
CA ARG A 369 -10.67 4.15 -19.48
C ARG A 369 -9.31 4.79 -19.76
N ARG A 370 -8.99 5.94 -19.18
CA ARG A 370 -7.71 6.63 -19.37
C ARG A 370 -6.51 5.88 -18.79
N GLU A 371 -6.74 4.96 -17.85
CA GLU A 371 -5.69 4.12 -17.26
C GLU A 371 -5.42 2.85 -18.07
N LEU A 372 -6.31 2.49 -18.97
CA LEU A 372 -6.17 1.29 -19.78
C LEU A 372 -5.11 1.48 -20.88
N GLN A 373 -4.35 0.41 -21.13
CA GLN A 373 -3.33 0.36 -22.20
C GLN A 373 -3.79 -0.43 -23.42
N VAL A 374 -5.06 -0.83 -23.44
CA VAL A 374 -5.69 -1.63 -24.50
C VAL A 374 -6.88 -0.88 -25.09
N TYR A 375 -7.04 -0.95 -26.41
CA TYR A 375 -8.05 -0.21 -27.12
C TYR A 375 -8.81 -1.11 -28.11
N PRO A 376 -10.07 -0.80 -28.43
CA PRO A 376 -10.84 -1.50 -29.45
C PRO A 376 -10.10 -1.53 -30.80
N GLY A 377 -10.19 -2.64 -31.52
CA GLY A 377 -9.56 -2.86 -32.81
C GLY A 377 -8.10 -3.33 -32.77
N GLN A 378 -7.43 -3.22 -31.64
CA GLN A 378 -6.05 -3.71 -31.48
C GLN A 378 -5.99 -5.23 -31.34
N ARG A 379 -4.81 -5.80 -31.64
CA ARG A 379 -4.52 -7.17 -31.22
C ARG A 379 -4.58 -7.27 -29.69
N TYR A 380 -5.05 -8.40 -29.21
CA TYR A 380 -4.98 -8.72 -27.80
C TYR A 380 -3.53 -8.67 -27.31
N ASP A 381 -3.32 -8.09 -26.16
CA ASP A 381 -2.01 -8.05 -25.51
C ASP A 381 -2.21 -8.30 -23.99
N GLY A 382 -2.00 -9.55 -23.58
CA GLY A 382 -2.22 -9.97 -22.19
C GLY A 382 -1.30 -9.26 -21.18
N VAL A 383 -0.12 -8.80 -21.63
CA VAL A 383 0.79 -8.01 -20.78
C VAL A 383 0.17 -6.64 -20.51
N LYS A 384 -0.35 -5.96 -21.53
CA LYS A 384 -1.02 -4.66 -21.39
C LYS A 384 -2.33 -4.78 -20.60
N VAL A 385 -3.05 -5.89 -20.74
CA VAL A 385 -4.26 -6.16 -19.92
C VAL A 385 -3.88 -6.21 -18.45
N ARG A 386 -2.89 -7.01 -18.06
CA ARG A 386 -2.42 -7.10 -16.66
C ARG A 386 -1.85 -5.77 -16.16
N GLN A 387 -1.14 -5.02 -17.00
CA GLN A 387 -0.67 -3.67 -16.65
C GLN A 387 -1.85 -2.71 -16.40
N SER A 388 -2.90 -2.81 -17.20
CA SER A 388 -4.12 -2.02 -17.02
C SER A 388 -4.82 -2.37 -15.71
N GLU A 389 -4.98 -3.67 -15.40
CA GLU A 389 -5.51 -4.10 -14.09
C GLU A 389 -4.69 -3.56 -12.92
N ASN A 390 -3.37 -3.64 -13.00
CA ASN A 390 -2.48 -3.13 -11.96
C ASN A 390 -2.58 -1.62 -11.79
N LYS A 391 -2.68 -0.86 -12.90
CA LYS A 391 -2.91 0.58 -12.84
C LYS A 391 -4.24 0.91 -12.16
N LEU A 392 -5.32 0.19 -12.50
CA LEU A 392 -6.62 0.38 -11.86
C LEU A 392 -6.58 0.04 -10.37
N ARG A 393 -5.92 -1.05 -9.97
CA ARG A 393 -5.71 -1.41 -8.55
C ARG A 393 -4.94 -0.32 -7.80
N ASN A 394 -3.92 0.27 -8.44
CA ASN A 394 -3.08 1.33 -7.87
C ASN A 394 -3.83 2.65 -7.67
N LEU A 395 -4.94 2.90 -8.36
CA LEU A 395 -5.81 4.05 -8.09
C LEU A 395 -6.38 4.01 -6.67
N ASN A 396 -6.50 2.81 -6.10
CA ASN A 396 -7.07 2.57 -4.77
C ASN A 396 -8.55 2.99 -4.65
N TYR A 397 -9.29 2.98 -5.77
CA TYR A 397 -10.73 3.27 -5.84
C TYR A 397 -11.57 2.00 -5.76
N PHE A 398 -10.94 0.85 -5.99
CA PHE A 398 -11.60 -0.45 -6.14
C PHE A 398 -11.07 -1.44 -5.12
N GLU A 399 -11.98 -2.26 -4.57
CA GLU A 399 -11.63 -3.42 -3.76
C GLU A 399 -11.09 -4.54 -4.63
N ASN A 400 -11.80 -4.81 -5.74
CA ASN A 400 -11.42 -5.81 -6.73
C ASN A 400 -11.41 -5.20 -8.14
N VAL A 401 -10.44 -5.63 -8.93
CA VAL A 401 -10.34 -5.35 -10.37
C VAL A 401 -10.00 -6.65 -11.07
N ASN A 402 -10.80 -7.03 -12.03
CA ASN A 402 -10.63 -8.26 -12.79
C ASN A 402 -10.91 -8.01 -14.27
N ALA A 403 -10.01 -8.44 -15.15
CA ALA A 403 -10.19 -8.40 -16.59
C ALA A 403 -10.55 -9.81 -17.09
N THR A 404 -11.65 -9.91 -17.78
CA THR A 404 -12.12 -11.15 -18.41
C THR A 404 -12.38 -10.93 -19.88
N ASP A 405 -12.19 -11.97 -20.67
CA ASP A 405 -12.55 -11.99 -22.06
C ASP A 405 -13.94 -12.62 -22.25
N GLU A 406 -14.76 -11.99 -23.06
CA GLU A 406 -16.04 -12.51 -23.50
C GLU A 406 -15.95 -12.86 -24.99
N PRO A 407 -15.98 -14.17 -25.36
CA PRO A 407 -15.91 -14.57 -26.75
C PRO A 407 -17.12 -14.05 -27.53
N THR A 408 -16.88 -13.65 -28.77
CA THR A 408 -17.92 -13.15 -29.66
C THR A 408 -18.28 -14.19 -30.73
N LEU A 409 -19.40 -14.02 -31.41
CA LEU A 409 -19.78 -14.86 -32.54
C LEU A 409 -18.77 -14.78 -33.70
N ALA A 410 -18.01 -13.70 -33.80
CA ALA A 410 -16.98 -13.52 -34.81
C ALA A 410 -15.68 -14.18 -34.38
N LYS A 411 -15.25 -15.21 -35.10
CA LYS A 411 -14.00 -15.94 -34.85
C LYS A 411 -12.79 -14.96 -34.82
N GLY A 412 -11.90 -15.12 -33.84
CA GLY A 412 -10.70 -14.28 -33.67
C GLY A 412 -11.01 -12.87 -33.15
N ARG A 413 -12.19 -12.63 -32.58
CA ARG A 413 -12.54 -11.38 -31.89
C ARG A 413 -13.15 -11.68 -30.53
N SER A 414 -12.74 -10.90 -29.53
CA SER A 414 -13.27 -10.99 -28.16
C SER A 414 -13.53 -9.60 -27.60
N ASP A 415 -14.54 -9.49 -26.75
CA ASP A 415 -14.73 -8.31 -25.93
C ASP A 415 -13.92 -8.47 -24.65
N LEU A 416 -13.23 -7.41 -24.25
CA LEU A 416 -12.48 -7.37 -23.01
C LEU A 416 -13.29 -6.60 -21.97
N VAL A 417 -13.63 -7.27 -20.87
CA VAL A 417 -14.47 -6.72 -19.80
C VAL A 417 -13.62 -6.48 -18.56
N PHE A 418 -13.49 -5.22 -18.16
CA PHE A 418 -12.92 -4.84 -16.87
C PHE A 418 -14.07 -4.72 -15.86
N SER A 419 -14.17 -5.69 -14.96
CA SER A 419 -15.11 -5.69 -13.85
C SER A 419 -14.44 -5.10 -12.62
N VAL A 420 -15.03 -4.06 -12.06
CA VAL A 420 -14.52 -3.37 -10.88
C VAL A 420 -15.55 -3.42 -9.75
N GLU A 421 -15.08 -3.47 -8.52
CA GLU A 421 -15.89 -3.37 -7.32
C GLU A 421 -15.42 -2.13 -6.55
N GLU A 422 -16.26 -1.10 -6.47
CA GLU A 422 -15.91 0.18 -5.89
C GLU A 422 -15.86 0.13 -4.37
N LYS A 423 -14.94 0.87 -3.77
CA LYS A 423 -14.86 1.06 -2.32
C LYS A 423 -14.91 2.54 -1.94
N PRO A 424 -15.24 2.88 -0.69
CA PRO A 424 -15.17 4.25 -0.21
C PRO A 424 -13.76 4.82 -0.38
N THR A 425 -13.65 6.00 -1.00
CA THR A 425 -12.39 6.70 -1.28
C THR A 425 -12.16 7.91 -0.39
N GLY A 426 -13.16 8.28 0.41
CA GLY A 426 -13.04 9.28 1.46
C GLY A 426 -12.30 8.73 2.67
N GLN A 427 -11.38 9.52 3.22
CA GLN A 427 -10.61 9.16 4.40
C GLN A 427 -10.64 10.29 5.41
N PHE A 428 -10.80 9.92 6.67
CA PHE A 428 -10.62 10.80 7.80
C PHE A 428 -9.49 10.25 8.66
N MET A 429 -8.50 11.10 8.93
CA MET A 429 -7.37 10.74 9.80
C MET A 429 -7.23 11.80 10.88
N ALA A 430 -6.99 11.36 12.10
CA ALA A 430 -6.61 12.22 13.21
C ALA A 430 -5.51 11.54 14.00
N GLY A 431 -4.55 12.31 14.46
CA GLY A 431 -3.43 11.78 15.22
C GLY A 431 -2.74 12.85 16.03
N ALA A 432 -1.88 12.42 16.92
CA ALA A 432 -0.98 13.29 17.66
C ALA A 432 0.42 12.70 17.64
N GLY A 433 1.42 13.55 17.60
CA GLY A 433 2.82 13.18 17.61
C GLY A 433 3.63 14.07 18.51
N PHE A 434 4.84 13.64 18.80
CA PHE A 434 5.83 14.43 19.52
C PHE A 434 7.17 14.31 18.83
N SER A 435 7.85 15.41 18.63
CA SER A 435 9.23 15.41 18.13
C SER A 435 10.11 16.34 18.96
N SER A 436 11.42 16.14 18.90
CA SER A 436 12.38 17.04 19.55
C SER A 436 12.31 18.46 18.97
N ILE A 437 11.94 18.59 17.70
CA ILE A 437 11.84 19.87 16.98
C ILE A 437 10.48 20.51 17.19
N ASP A 438 9.40 19.81 16.78
CA ASP A 438 8.05 20.36 16.73
C ASP A 438 7.28 20.22 18.06
N LYS A 439 7.90 19.56 19.08
CA LYS A 439 7.27 19.26 20.38
C LYS A 439 5.98 18.47 20.20
N LEU A 440 4.91 18.78 20.91
CA LEU A 440 3.61 18.12 20.76
C LEU A 440 2.86 18.73 19.59
N VAL A 441 2.41 17.88 18.68
CA VAL A 441 1.63 18.26 17.48
C VAL A 441 0.46 17.31 17.35
N GLY A 442 -0.73 17.86 17.14
CA GLY A 442 -1.93 17.16 16.73
C GLY A 442 -2.29 17.48 15.29
N PHE A 443 -2.86 16.52 14.58
CA PHE A 443 -3.36 16.79 13.23
C PHE A 443 -4.72 16.13 12.97
N VAL A 444 -5.47 16.77 12.08
CA VAL A 444 -6.68 16.24 11.47
C VAL A 444 -6.57 16.39 9.96
N GLU A 445 -6.88 15.33 9.23
CA GLU A 445 -6.88 15.32 7.77
C GLU A 445 -8.17 14.69 7.25
N VAL A 446 -8.80 15.38 6.33
CA VAL A 446 -9.92 14.87 5.52
C VAL A 446 -9.45 14.83 4.08
N SER A 447 -9.55 13.69 3.44
CA SER A 447 -9.13 13.54 2.05
C SER A 447 -10.13 12.70 1.25
N GLN A 448 -10.27 13.03 -0.03
CA GLN A 448 -11.06 12.30 -1.01
C GLN A 448 -10.18 11.96 -2.21
N GLY A 449 -9.91 10.66 -2.40
CA GLY A 449 -9.01 10.18 -3.45
C GLY A 449 -9.63 10.16 -4.84
N ASN A 450 -10.95 10.06 -4.94
CA ASN A 450 -11.70 10.07 -6.21
C ASN A 450 -12.66 11.25 -6.24
N PHE A 451 -12.13 12.48 -6.04
CA PHE A 451 -12.90 13.71 -5.98
C PHE A 451 -13.45 14.10 -7.35
N ASP A 452 -14.59 14.78 -7.36
CA ASP A 452 -15.20 15.39 -8.56
C ASP A 452 -15.70 16.80 -8.23
N ILE A 453 -14.96 17.81 -8.63
CA ILE A 453 -15.32 19.21 -8.37
C ILE A 453 -16.61 19.64 -9.08
N GLY A 454 -16.99 18.96 -10.16
CA GLY A 454 -18.13 19.30 -11.02
C GLY A 454 -19.42 18.57 -10.70
N HIS A 455 -19.45 17.73 -9.64
CA HIS A 455 -20.60 16.89 -9.33
C HIS A 455 -20.94 16.85 -7.84
N TRP A 456 -22.20 16.64 -7.50
CA TRP A 456 -22.62 16.42 -6.13
C TRP A 456 -23.33 15.06 -5.98
N PRO A 457 -22.96 14.16 -5.05
CA PRO A 457 -21.80 14.29 -4.15
C PRO A 457 -20.48 14.36 -4.92
N PRO A 458 -19.41 14.99 -4.38
CA PRO A 458 -18.19 15.32 -5.11
C PRO A 458 -17.25 14.10 -5.22
N VAL A 459 -17.73 13.02 -5.86
CA VAL A 459 -17.03 11.74 -5.99
C VAL A 459 -17.15 11.20 -7.42
N GLY A 460 -16.11 10.54 -7.90
CA GLY A 460 -16.14 9.81 -9.18
C GLY A 460 -15.35 10.46 -10.32
N GLY A 461 -14.79 11.66 -10.12
CA GLY A 461 -14.06 12.42 -11.15
C GLY A 461 -12.59 12.05 -11.30
N GLY A 462 -12.03 11.26 -10.38
CA GLY A 462 -10.61 10.86 -10.41
C GLY A 462 -9.64 11.95 -9.98
N GLN A 463 -10.13 13.06 -9.45
CA GLN A 463 -9.36 14.14 -8.82
C GLN A 463 -9.04 13.77 -7.38
N LYS A 464 -8.19 14.56 -6.73
CA LYS A 464 -7.87 14.39 -5.30
C LYS A 464 -8.06 15.72 -4.59
N ALA A 465 -8.74 15.69 -3.45
CA ALA A 465 -8.88 16.84 -2.57
C ALA A 465 -8.45 16.46 -1.16
N LYS A 466 -7.74 17.35 -0.47
CA LYS A 466 -7.24 17.13 0.87
C LYS A 466 -7.29 18.43 1.67
N LEU A 467 -7.85 18.36 2.86
CA LEU A 467 -7.80 19.40 3.87
C LEU A 467 -7.05 18.86 5.09
N ARG A 468 -5.97 19.51 5.48
CA ARG A 468 -5.16 19.15 6.64
C ARG A 468 -5.01 20.34 7.57
N ALA A 469 -5.25 20.12 8.84
CA ALA A 469 -4.94 21.04 9.92
C ALA A 469 -3.96 20.34 10.88
N GLU A 470 -2.87 21.00 11.17
CA GLU A 470 -1.83 20.54 12.09
C GLU A 470 -1.54 21.64 13.09
N VAL A 471 -1.72 21.35 14.39
CA VAL A 471 -1.59 22.34 15.47
C VAL A 471 -0.72 21.76 16.57
N GLY A 472 0.29 22.48 16.97
CA GLY A 472 1.23 22.06 17.99
C GLY A 472 1.82 23.23 18.77
N SER A 473 2.76 22.93 19.64
CA SER A 473 3.41 23.92 20.50
C SER A 473 4.27 24.91 19.74
N THR A 474 4.83 24.48 18.59
CA THR A 474 5.78 25.24 17.78
C THR A 474 5.34 25.38 16.34
N ARG A 475 4.17 24.84 16.00
CA ARG A 475 3.72 24.77 14.62
C ARG A 475 2.20 24.83 14.50
N GLU A 476 1.72 25.64 13.56
CA GLU A 476 0.33 25.71 13.15
C GLU A 476 0.28 25.74 11.61
N ASP A 477 -0.21 24.66 11.00
CA ASP A 477 -0.28 24.53 9.55
C ASP A 477 -1.69 24.15 9.11
N TYR A 478 -2.25 24.91 8.20
CA TYR A 478 -3.51 24.64 7.53
C TYR A 478 -3.25 24.53 6.03
N THR A 479 -3.64 23.45 5.41
CA THR A 479 -3.39 23.21 3.98
C THR A 479 -4.63 22.66 3.31
N LEU A 480 -5.05 23.30 2.23
CA LEU A 480 -6.05 22.79 1.28
C LEU A 480 -5.34 22.47 -0.03
N SER A 481 -5.38 21.20 -0.42
CA SER A 481 -4.74 20.71 -1.66
C SER A 481 -5.79 20.13 -2.60
N PHE A 482 -5.67 20.47 -3.88
CA PHE A 482 -6.44 19.89 -4.97
C PHE A 482 -5.49 19.41 -6.06
N VAL A 483 -5.74 18.22 -6.61
CA VAL A 483 -4.91 17.65 -7.69
C VAL A 483 -5.80 17.05 -8.77
N GLU A 484 -5.61 17.50 -10.01
CA GLU A 484 -6.14 16.88 -11.23
C GLU A 484 -5.00 16.07 -11.88
N PRO A 485 -5.00 14.72 -11.76
CA PRO A 485 -3.87 13.90 -12.27
C PRO A 485 -3.83 13.74 -13.79
N TRP A 486 -4.91 14.10 -14.49
CA TRP A 486 -5.03 14.03 -15.95
C TRP A 486 -5.47 15.36 -16.54
N PHE A 487 -4.70 16.40 -16.27
CA PHE A 487 -5.01 17.74 -16.77
C PHE A 487 -5.00 17.78 -18.31
N LEU A 488 -6.06 18.35 -18.89
CA LEU A 488 -6.30 18.37 -20.34
C LEU A 488 -6.30 16.97 -20.99
N ASP A 489 -6.75 15.96 -20.28
CA ASP A 489 -6.78 14.56 -20.73
C ASP A 489 -5.39 13.97 -21.10
N ARG A 490 -4.34 14.56 -20.56
CA ARG A 490 -2.96 14.10 -20.70
C ARG A 490 -2.44 13.64 -19.34
N GLN A 491 -1.39 12.85 -19.35
CA GLN A 491 -0.70 12.43 -18.11
C GLN A 491 0.11 13.61 -17.51
N LEU A 492 -0.59 14.71 -17.23
CA LEU A 492 -0.05 15.90 -16.61
C LEU A 492 -0.83 16.11 -15.29
N SER A 493 -0.16 16.17 -14.16
CA SER A 493 -0.82 16.46 -12.91
C SER A 493 -0.81 17.93 -12.61
N LEU A 494 -2.00 18.57 -12.58
CA LEU A 494 -2.14 19.94 -12.09
C LEU A 494 -2.44 19.89 -10.60
N SER A 495 -1.69 20.64 -9.79
CA SER A 495 -1.97 20.82 -8.37
C SER A 495 -2.24 22.27 -8.03
N LEU A 496 -3.11 22.48 -7.05
CA LEU A 496 -3.38 23.76 -6.41
C LEU A 496 -3.33 23.55 -4.91
N ASP A 497 -2.45 24.31 -4.25
CA ASP A 497 -2.31 24.31 -2.80
C ASP A 497 -2.61 25.72 -2.27
N LEU A 498 -3.42 25.79 -1.21
CA LEU A 498 -3.62 27.00 -0.39
C LEU A 498 -3.18 26.65 1.02
N TYR A 499 -2.35 27.49 1.62
CA TYR A 499 -1.81 27.19 2.95
C TYR A 499 -1.64 28.45 3.80
N SER A 500 -1.75 28.20 5.11
CA SER A 500 -1.37 29.14 6.16
C SER A 500 -0.50 28.39 7.15
N GLN A 501 0.72 28.83 7.33
CA GLN A 501 1.72 28.16 8.14
C GLN A 501 2.31 29.15 9.14
N ARG A 502 2.48 28.70 10.39
CA ARG A 502 3.17 29.43 11.43
C ARG A 502 4.13 28.48 12.13
N HIS A 503 5.39 28.86 12.13
CA HIS A 503 6.44 28.09 12.80
C HIS A 503 7.07 28.98 13.88
N ASN A 504 6.92 28.57 15.13
CA ASN A 504 7.49 29.27 16.27
C ASN A 504 8.89 28.69 16.55
N ASN A 505 9.92 29.42 16.20
CA ASN A 505 11.29 29.10 16.59
C ASN A 505 11.60 29.70 17.97
N THR A 506 12.73 29.33 18.54
CA THR A 506 13.11 29.83 19.86
C THR A 506 13.30 31.35 19.89
N ASP A 507 13.71 31.92 18.77
CA ASP A 507 14.19 33.30 18.68
C ASP A 507 13.26 34.21 17.85
N TYR A 508 12.38 33.62 17.03
CA TYR A 508 11.41 34.31 16.17
C TYR A 508 10.35 33.36 15.64
N ASP A 509 9.23 33.91 15.22
CA ASP A 509 8.15 33.18 14.55
C ASP A 509 8.14 33.51 13.05
N VAL A 510 7.97 32.53 12.20
CA VAL A 510 7.76 32.73 10.76
C VAL A 510 6.30 32.39 10.43
N GLN A 511 5.59 33.34 9.87
CA GLN A 511 4.23 33.16 9.37
C GLN A 511 4.23 33.25 7.84
N ARG A 512 3.68 32.23 7.17
CA ARG A 512 3.53 32.17 5.71
C ARG A 512 2.07 31.98 5.35
N LEU A 513 1.55 32.81 4.48
CA LEU A 513 0.21 32.67 3.89
C LEU A 513 0.38 32.67 2.39
N GLY A 514 0.04 31.56 1.74
CA GLY A 514 0.36 31.44 0.32
C GLY A 514 -0.54 30.52 -0.46
N SER A 515 -0.28 30.55 -1.77
CA SER A 515 -0.85 29.64 -2.76
C SER A 515 0.24 29.10 -3.68
N ALA A 516 0.04 27.91 -4.18
CA ALA A 516 0.94 27.36 -5.17
C ALA A 516 0.17 26.61 -6.26
N VAL A 517 0.63 26.76 -7.49
CA VAL A 517 0.15 26.00 -8.65
C VAL A 517 1.29 25.16 -9.18
N GLY A 518 1.08 23.87 -9.31
CA GLY A 518 2.10 22.93 -9.78
C GLY A 518 1.65 22.15 -11.01
N LEU A 519 2.60 21.85 -11.90
CA LEU A 519 2.42 21.00 -13.07
C LEU A 519 3.45 19.88 -13.02
N GLY A 520 2.99 18.65 -12.81
CA GLY A 520 3.84 17.46 -12.81
C GLY A 520 3.80 16.74 -14.14
N VAL A 521 4.97 16.51 -14.73
CA VAL A 521 5.17 15.87 -16.04
C VAL A 521 5.92 14.57 -15.83
N PRO A 522 5.34 13.38 -16.08
CA PRO A 522 6.09 12.14 -16.10
C PRO A 522 7.04 12.14 -17.31
N LEU A 523 8.29 11.77 -17.07
CA LEU A 523 9.29 11.60 -18.10
C LEU A 523 9.53 10.09 -18.34
N ALA A 524 10.45 9.77 -19.23
CA ALA A 524 10.79 8.37 -19.53
C ALA A 524 11.33 7.63 -18.30
N GLY A 525 10.84 6.41 -18.07
CA GLY A 525 11.24 5.54 -16.95
C GLY A 525 10.82 6.10 -15.59
N PRO A 526 11.69 6.05 -14.57
CA PRO A 526 11.37 6.47 -13.21
C PRO A 526 11.56 7.99 -12.97
N ASN A 527 11.55 8.78 -14.02
CA ASN A 527 11.84 10.21 -13.96
C ASN A 527 10.55 11.04 -13.99
N ARG A 528 10.55 12.16 -13.29
CA ARG A 528 9.46 13.14 -13.25
C ARG A 528 10.03 14.55 -13.21
N LEU A 529 9.36 15.49 -13.84
CA LEU A 529 9.62 16.92 -13.74
C LEU A 529 8.39 17.59 -13.13
N ASP A 530 8.58 18.33 -12.04
CA ASP A 530 7.56 19.13 -11.40
C ASP A 530 7.92 20.61 -11.52
N LEU A 531 7.04 21.38 -12.16
CA LEU A 531 7.13 22.83 -12.24
C LEU A 531 6.13 23.43 -11.24
N LYS A 532 6.55 24.38 -10.45
CA LYS A 532 5.71 24.97 -9.42
C LYS A 532 5.88 26.49 -9.38
N TYR A 533 4.76 27.21 -9.44
CA TYR A 533 4.68 28.63 -9.14
C TYR A 533 4.11 28.79 -7.75
N ARG A 534 4.71 29.66 -6.93
CA ARG A 534 4.31 29.97 -5.57
C ARG A 534 4.23 31.48 -5.39
N LEU A 535 3.15 31.90 -4.72
CA LEU A 535 2.95 33.28 -4.30
C LEU A 535 2.56 33.23 -2.82
N GLU A 536 3.38 33.89 -1.99
CA GLU A 536 3.16 33.88 -0.54
C GLU A 536 3.53 35.21 0.10
N SER A 537 2.91 35.48 1.23
CA SER A 537 3.29 36.55 2.14
C SER A 537 4.04 35.93 3.30
N VAL A 538 5.23 36.45 3.58
CA VAL A 538 6.11 36.01 4.67
C VAL A 538 6.22 37.14 5.67
N GLU A 539 6.09 36.82 6.96
CA GLU A 539 6.18 37.79 8.05
C GLU A 539 6.92 37.12 9.22
N ILE A 540 7.97 37.81 9.69
CA ILE A 540 8.71 37.42 10.89
C ILE A 540 8.13 38.18 12.08
N LYS A 541 7.78 37.45 13.14
CA LYS A 541 7.14 37.98 14.35
C LYS A 541 7.89 37.58 15.61
N ASN A 542 7.55 38.24 16.72
CA ASN A 542 8.11 37.92 18.06
C ASN A 542 9.64 37.96 18.10
N VAL A 543 10.19 38.92 17.38
CA VAL A 543 11.62 39.23 17.30
C VAL A 543 11.91 40.46 18.11
N ASP A 544 13.07 40.51 18.79
CA ASP A 544 13.60 41.76 19.36
C ASP A 544 14.20 42.58 18.21
N ASP A 545 13.50 43.59 17.78
CA ASP A 545 13.82 44.41 16.62
C ASP A 545 14.85 45.51 16.88
N THR A 546 15.28 45.65 18.16
CA THR A 546 16.19 46.73 18.56
C THR A 546 17.65 46.30 18.62
N ASN A 547 17.92 45.00 18.54
CA ASN A 547 19.27 44.45 18.76
C ASN A 547 19.89 43.95 17.47
N ALA A 548 21.08 44.45 17.17
CA ALA A 548 21.97 43.93 16.13
C ALA A 548 22.70 42.71 16.61
N TYR A 549 22.97 41.81 15.68
CA TYR A 549 23.80 40.60 15.88
C TYR A 549 24.96 40.62 14.90
N VAL A 550 26.09 40.11 15.32
CA VAL A 550 27.31 40.09 14.51
C VAL A 550 27.74 38.64 14.28
N VAL A 551 27.95 38.29 13.05
CA VAL A 551 28.66 37.08 12.63
C VAL A 551 30.10 37.45 12.33
N VAL A 552 31.02 36.67 12.86
CA VAL A 552 32.42 36.71 12.49
C VAL A 552 32.67 35.59 11.52
N GLN A 553 32.99 35.91 10.27
CA GLN A 553 33.31 34.93 9.24
C GLN A 553 34.72 34.39 9.41
N ASP A 554 35.07 33.32 8.73
CA ASP A 554 36.36 32.62 8.86
C ASP A 554 37.58 33.48 8.47
N ASP A 555 37.38 34.47 7.58
CA ASP A 555 38.39 35.45 7.19
C ASP A 555 38.53 36.60 8.17
N GLY A 556 37.71 36.64 9.23
CA GLY A 556 37.66 37.67 10.26
C GLY A 556 36.77 38.86 9.91
N GLU A 557 36.06 38.84 8.79
CA GLU A 557 35.09 39.85 8.45
C GLU A 557 33.89 39.76 9.41
N LYS A 558 33.37 40.95 9.80
CA LYS A 558 32.23 41.06 10.72
C LYS A 558 31.03 41.58 9.98
N THR A 559 30.02 40.72 9.84
CA THR A 559 28.73 41.09 9.22
C THR A 559 27.72 41.34 10.33
N GLU A 560 27.13 42.53 10.34
CA GLU A 560 26.03 42.92 11.23
C GLU A 560 24.70 42.70 10.55
N PHE A 561 23.75 42.14 11.27
CA PHE A 561 22.38 41.93 10.77
C PHE A 561 21.34 41.97 11.90
N TYR A 562 20.08 42.10 11.50
CA TYR A 562 18.93 42.08 12.38
C TYR A 562 18.06 40.87 12.10
N PHE A 563 17.48 40.26 13.14
CA PHE A 563 16.49 39.20 12.95
C PHE A 563 15.12 39.76 12.57
N ALA A 564 14.87 41.02 12.84
CA ALA A 564 13.64 41.70 12.42
C ALA A 564 13.70 42.04 10.93
N GLU A 565 12.77 41.56 10.18
CA GLU A 565 12.63 41.80 8.75
C GLU A 565 11.22 42.34 8.47
N PRO A 566 11.05 43.26 7.47
CA PRO A 566 9.75 43.71 7.05
C PRO A 566 8.95 42.56 6.47
N LYS A 567 7.64 42.66 6.54
CA LYS A 567 6.75 41.75 5.87
C LYS A 567 7.00 41.79 4.35
N SER A 568 7.24 40.63 3.74
CA SER A 568 7.51 40.49 2.31
C SER A 568 6.38 39.76 1.59
N ILE A 569 6.24 40.03 0.30
CA ILE A 569 5.46 39.22 -0.64
C ILE A 569 6.47 38.58 -1.58
N GLU A 570 6.44 37.25 -1.66
CA GLU A 570 7.40 36.44 -2.42
C GLU A 570 6.70 35.70 -3.55
N SER A 571 7.26 35.82 -4.74
CA SER A 571 6.81 35.13 -5.94
C SER A 571 7.93 34.29 -6.51
N SER A 572 7.73 32.97 -6.63
CA SER A 572 8.78 32.08 -7.09
C SER A 572 8.29 31.04 -8.10
N VAL A 573 9.19 30.66 -8.99
CA VAL A 573 9.04 29.51 -9.90
C VAL A 573 10.13 28.49 -9.55
N SER A 574 9.75 27.24 -9.37
CA SER A 574 10.70 26.14 -9.18
C SER A 574 10.49 25.04 -10.20
N ALA A 575 11.59 24.41 -10.59
CA ALA A 575 11.63 23.23 -11.44
C ALA A 575 12.39 22.13 -10.71
N THR A 576 11.68 21.03 -10.38
CA THR A 576 12.25 19.88 -9.69
C THR A 576 12.27 18.67 -10.61
N TRP A 577 13.44 18.18 -10.96
CA TRP A 577 13.61 16.87 -11.56
C TRP A 577 13.80 15.83 -10.46
N THR A 578 13.07 14.72 -10.55
CA THR A 578 13.17 13.60 -9.61
C THR A 578 13.32 12.29 -10.36
N ARG A 579 14.25 11.47 -9.93
CA ARG A 579 14.39 10.06 -10.32
C ARG A 579 14.19 9.18 -9.08
N ASP A 580 13.19 8.30 -9.09
CA ASP A 580 12.89 7.41 -7.98
C ASP A 580 12.84 5.96 -8.46
N THR A 581 13.81 5.15 -8.00
CA THR A 581 13.95 3.72 -8.31
C THR A 581 13.80 2.84 -7.07
N ARG A 582 13.32 3.39 -5.96
CA ARG A 582 13.15 2.65 -4.70
C ARG A 582 12.11 1.54 -4.85
N ASP A 583 12.38 0.42 -4.23
CA ASP A 583 11.48 -0.73 -4.16
C ASP A 583 10.23 -0.46 -3.30
N ASN A 584 10.35 0.39 -2.29
CA ASN A 584 9.25 0.80 -1.42
C ASN A 584 9.37 2.30 -1.10
N PHE A 585 8.26 3.00 -1.19
CA PHE A 585 8.22 4.43 -0.90
C PHE A 585 8.46 4.74 0.58
N PHE A 586 7.93 3.90 1.47
CA PHE A 586 7.91 4.16 2.92
C PHE A 586 9.14 3.59 3.64
N VAL A 587 9.50 2.34 3.33
CA VAL A 587 10.62 1.64 3.94
C VAL A 587 11.48 1.05 2.82
N PRO A 588 12.29 1.88 2.15
CA PRO A 588 13.10 1.41 1.04
C PRO A 588 14.22 0.48 1.54
N THR A 589 14.39 -0.64 0.82
CA THR A 589 15.48 -1.58 1.08
C THR A 589 16.54 -1.56 -0.01
N ARG A 590 16.16 -1.14 -1.22
CA ARG A 590 17.06 -0.98 -2.37
C ARG A 590 16.60 0.12 -3.32
N GLY A 591 17.52 0.57 -4.15
CA GLY A 591 17.26 1.61 -5.14
C GLY A 591 17.66 2.99 -4.64
N SER A 592 17.29 4.02 -5.38
CA SER A 592 17.67 5.39 -5.09
C SER A 592 16.55 6.36 -5.38
N ARG A 593 16.57 7.47 -4.66
CA ARG A 593 15.83 8.68 -5.04
C ARG A 593 16.81 9.83 -5.14
N THR A 594 16.84 10.48 -6.29
CA THR A 594 17.67 11.66 -6.56
C THR A 594 16.78 12.78 -7.07
N SER A 595 16.96 13.98 -6.53
CA SER A 595 16.24 15.18 -6.96
C SER A 595 17.21 16.34 -7.18
N PHE A 596 16.88 17.17 -8.14
CA PHE A 596 17.52 18.44 -8.37
C PHE A 596 16.43 19.50 -8.55
N THR A 597 16.49 20.56 -7.74
CA THR A 597 15.53 21.67 -7.78
C THR A 597 16.27 22.98 -8.07
N GLY A 598 15.80 23.71 -9.05
CA GLY A 598 16.17 25.11 -9.25
C GLY A 598 14.96 26.00 -8.97
N THR A 599 15.16 27.02 -8.17
CA THR A 599 14.14 28.02 -7.81
C THR A 599 14.61 29.40 -8.21
N LEU A 600 13.73 30.18 -8.80
CA LEU A 600 13.93 31.60 -9.08
C LEU A 600 12.81 32.38 -8.39
N MET A 601 13.16 33.38 -7.63
CA MET A 601 12.25 34.24 -6.88
C MET A 601 12.46 35.70 -7.30
N GLY A 602 11.38 36.45 -7.42
CA GLY A 602 11.42 37.86 -7.76
C GLY A 602 11.83 38.17 -9.22
N GLY A 603 12.50 39.27 -9.46
CA GLY A 603 12.92 39.74 -10.76
C GLY A 603 11.74 39.88 -11.74
N PRO A 604 11.70 39.14 -12.86
CA PRO A 604 10.60 39.21 -13.82
C PRO A 604 9.26 38.73 -13.26
N LEU A 605 9.25 38.04 -12.11
CA LEU A 605 8.04 37.63 -11.40
C LEU A 605 7.50 38.76 -10.48
N GLY A 606 8.32 39.78 -10.20
CA GLY A 606 8.01 40.91 -9.34
C GLY A 606 8.02 40.57 -7.85
N PHE A 607 7.57 41.55 -7.03
CA PHE A 607 7.48 41.50 -5.57
C PHE A 607 8.83 41.79 -4.87
N ASP A 608 8.93 41.46 -3.57
CA ASP A 608 9.87 42.12 -2.65
C ASP A 608 11.25 41.41 -2.55
N THR A 609 11.38 40.22 -3.08
CA THR A 609 12.58 39.36 -2.81
C THR A 609 13.16 38.79 -4.09
N ASP A 610 14.43 39.11 -4.39
CA ASP A 610 15.16 38.64 -5.56
C ASP A 610 16.20 37.58 -5.18
N LEU A 611 15.84 36.29 -5.27
CA LEU A 611 16.69 35.16 -4.92
C LEU A 611 16.70 34.10 -6.01
N TYR A 612 17.77 33.31 -6.04
CA TYR A 612 17.73 32.01 -6.67
C TYR A 612 18.22 30.94 -5.70
N GLY A 613 17.70 29.74 -5.84
CA GLY A 613 18.08 28.59 -5.04
C GLY A 613 18.37 27.36 -5.89
N LEU A 614 19.40 26.62 -5.53
CA LEU A 614 19.73 25.33 -6.12
C LEU A 614 19.78 24.29 -5.01
N GLU A 615 19.03 23.21 -5.19
CA GLU A 615 18.99 22.10 -4.24
C GLU A 615 19.30 20.80 -4.97
N PHE A 616 20.23 20.02 -4.44
CA PHE A 616 20.51 18.65 -4.85
C PHE A 616 20.32 17.72 -3.66
N GLY A 617 19.52 16.68 -3.84
CA GLY A 617 19.30 15.64 -2.84
C GLY A 617 19.41 14.25 -3.44
N SER A 618 20.10 13.34 -2.76
CA SER A 618 20.17 11.93 -3.16
C SER A 618 20.15 11.00 -1.96
N ALA A 619 19.38 9.93 -2.06
CA ALA A 619 19.34 8.84 -1.08
C ALA A 619 19.45 7.51 -1.81
N ILE A 620 20.40 6.68 -1.43
CA ILE A 620 20.67 5.37 -2.04
C ILE A 620 20.58 4.31 -0.94
N HIS A 621 19.90 3.20 -1.26
CA HIS A 621 19.68 2.09 -0.34
C HIS A 621 20.29 0.82 -0.91
N PHE A 622 21.18 0.20 -0.15
CA PHE A 622 21.88 -1.02 -0.50
C PHE A 622 21.36 -2.16 0.38
N PRO A 623 20.70 -3.17 -0.21
CA PRO A 623 20.34 -4.37 0.53
C PRO A 623 21.62 -5.15 0.88
N LEU A 624 21.73 -5.53 2.12
CA LEU A 624 22.82 -6.35 2.65
C LEU A 624 22.26 -7.72 3.07
N TRP A 625 23.12 -8.55 3.68
CA TRP A 625 22.73 -9.86 4.20
C TRP A 625 21.67 -9.77 5.30
N TRP A 626 20.85 -10.77 5.46
CA TRP A 626 19.83 -10.95 6.52
C TRP A 626 18.81 -9.80 6.63
N GLY A 627 18.49 -9.15 5.53
CA GLY A 627 17.53 -8.04 5.53
C GLY A 627 18.07 -6.73 6.10
N HIS A 628 19.39 -6.64 6.31
CA HIS A 628 20.06 -5.39 6.70
C HIS A 628 20.08 -4.42 5.50
N VAL A 629 20.08 -3.13 5.77
CA VAL A 629 20.12 -2.09 4.73
C VAL A 629 21.13 -1.02 5.14
N LEU A 630 22.02 -0.69 4.22
CA LEU A 630 22.85 0.51 4.30
C LEU A 630 22.19 1.61 3.47
N SER A 631 21.89 2.74 4.09
CA SER A 631 21.34 3.92 3.44
C SER A 631 22.36 5.04 3.48
N VAL A 632 22.69 5.60 2.32
CA VAL A 632 23.57 6.77 2.21
C VAL A 632 22.75 7.91 1.63
N ARG A 633 22.84 9.08 2.25
CA ARG A 633 22.09 10.27 1.86
C ARG A 633 23.02 11.45 1.76
N GLY A 634 22.76 12.33 0.83
CA GLY A 634 23.46 13.60 0.67
C GLY A 634 22.48 14.68 0.24
N ARG A 635 22.67 15.89 0.76
CA ARG A 635 21.93 17.08 0.40
C ARG A 635 22.89 18.24 0.34
N ALA A 636 22.81 19.01 -0.75
CA ALA A 636 23.53 20.26 -0.94
C ALA A 636 22.57 21.32 -1.43
N GLU A 637 22.62 22.50 -0.85
CA GLU A 637 21.76 23.63 -1.18
C GLU A 637 22.57 24.90 -1.22
N VAL A 638 22.22 25.77 -2.15
CA VAL A 638 22.76 27.12 -2.26
C VAL A 638 21.56 28.06 -2.49
N VAL A 639 21.54 29.13 -1.74
CA VAL A 639 20.65 30.26 -1.98
C VAL A 639 21.47 31.53 -2.07
N ASP A 640 21.15 32.37 -3.04
CA ASP A 640 21.89 33.61 -3.25
C ASP A 640 20.96 34.66 -3.85
N THR A 641 21.32 35.91 -3.70
CA THR A 641 20.59 37.06 -4.25
C THR A 641 20.99 37.30 -5.72
N TRP A 642 20.09 37.92 -6.47
CA TRP A 642 20.35 38.28 -7.87
C TRP A 642 19.60 39.56 -8.26
N GLY A 643 19.89 40.08 -9.44
CA GLY A 643 19.17 41.24 -9.96
C GLY A 643 19.43 42.54 -9.16
N GLU A 644 18.37 43.20 -8.81
CA GLU A 644 18.42 44.45 -8.02
C GLU A 644 18.73 44.19 -6.54
N GLY A 645 18.44 42.96 -6.04
CA GLY A 645 18.76 42.52 -4.68
C GLY A 645 20.21 42.00 -4.47
N ARG A 646 21.08 42.16 -5.48
CA ARG A 646 22.44 41.53 -5.45
C ARG A 646 23.34 41.98 -4.27
N ASP A 647 23.10 43.19 -3.77
CA ASP A 647 23.83 43.73 -2.62
C ASP A 647 23.05 43.59 -1.29
N GLU A 648 21.91 42.90 -1.32
CA GLU A 648 21.08 42.65 -0.13
C GLU A 648 21.44 41.29 0.50
N GLN A 649 21.20 41.18 1.80
CA GLN A 649 21.36 39.90 2.48
C GLN A 649 20.17 38.98 2.21
N VAL A 650 20.43 37.67 2.06
CA VAL A 650 19.37 36.67 1.98
C VAL A 650 18.48 36.75 3.23
N PRO A 651 17.17 36.90 3.09
CA PRO A 651 16.24 36.94 4.21
C PRO A 651 16.37 35.71 5.12
N LEU A 652 16.21 35.90 6.42
CA LEU A 652 16.31 34.84 7.43
C LEU A 652 15.36 33.67 7.16
N SER A 653 14.20 33.95 6.59
CA SER A 653 13.19 32.97 6.19
C SER A 653 13.64 32.02 5.09
N GLU A 654 14.61 32.42 4.26
CA GLU A 654 15.15 31.67 3.12
C GLU A 654 16.56 31.12 3.35
N ARG A 655 17.22 31.46 4.47
CA ARG A 655 18.51 30.91 4.82
C ARG A 655 18.44 29.43 5.18
N GLN A 656 19.56 28.75 4.99
CA GLN A 656 19.74 27.33 5.28
C GLN A 656 20.19 27.12 6.73
N PHE A 657 19.72 26.01 7.34
CA PHE A 657 20.07 25.65 8.71
C PHE A 657 20.37 24.15 8.82
N ALA A 658 21.31 23.77 9.66
CA ALA A 658 21.58 22.39 10.01
C ALA A 658 21.64 22.16 11.53
N GLY A 659 21.65 20.90 11.93
CA GLY A 659 21.51 20.43 13.32
C GLY A 659 20.11 19.86 13.60
N GLY A 660 20.04 18.90 14.51
CA GLY A 660 18.82 18.22 14.93
C GLY A 660 18.50 16.95 14.14
N ALA A 661 17.35 16.38 14.41
CA ALA A 661 16.92 15.05 13.97
C ALA A 661 16.89 14.82 12.45
N ARG A 662 16.84 15.89 11.65
CA ARG A 662 16.67 15.82 10.18
C ARG A 662 17.96 16.00 9.39
N THR A 663 19.01 16.54 10.01
CA THR A 663 20.27 16.87 9.35
C THR A 663 21.45 16.24 10.08
N VAL A 664 22.07 16.93 11.03
CA VAL A 664 23.21 16.43 11.82
C VAL A 664 22.73 16.15 13.25
N ARG A 665 22.44 14.88 13.56
CA ARG A 665 22.03 14.45 14.90
C ARG A 665 23.18 14.57 15.90
N GLY A 666 22.89 14.82 17.17
CA GLY A 666 23.86 15.13 18.20
C GLY A 666 23.99 16.64 18.49
N PHE A 667 23.47 17.46 17.59
CA PHE A 667 23.38 18.91 17.74
C PHE A 667 21.94 19.36 17.92
N ARG A 668 21.73 20.44 18.64
CA ARG A 668 20.42 21.06 18.76
C ARG A 668 19.96 21.57 17.39
N TYR A 669 18.65 21.59 17.18
CA TYR A 669 18.05 22.11 15.95
C TYR A 669 18.56 23.48 15.59
N ARG A 670 19.07 23.68 14.36
CA ARG A 670 19.68 24.90 13.79
C ARG A 670 21.07 25.28 14.33
N TRP A 671 21.70 24.49 15.20
CA TRP A 671 22.96 24.87 15.85
C TRP A 671 24.21 24.29 15.15
N VAL A 672 24.14 23.94 13.90
CA VAL A 672 25.30 23.62 13.05
C VAL A 672 25.39 24.69 11.95
N GLY A 673 26.53 25.36 11.85
CA GLY A 673 26.82 26.48 10.96
C GLY A 673 26.94 27.82 11.69
N PRO A 674 26.74 28.94 11.00
CA PRO A 674 27.05 30.28 11.54
C PRO A 674 26.23 30.64 12.77
N ILE A 675 26.93 31.11 13.81
CA ILE A 675 26.37 31.57 15.09
C ILE A 675 26.69 33.04 15.25
N ALA A 676 25.68 33.83 15.39
CA ALA A 676 25.79 35.26 15.63
C ALA A 676 25.80 35.58 17.13
N GLU A 677 26.58 36.59 17.50
CA GLU A 677 26.63 37.15 18.85
C GLU A 677 25.97 38.52 18.88
N ARG A 678 25.22 38.80 19.91
CA ARG A 678 24.55 40.09 20.08
C ARG A 678 25.58 41.22 20.22
N ALA A 679 25.37 42.29 19.47
CA ALA A 679 26.32 43.42 19.35
C ALA A 679 26.50 44.24 20.64
N ASP A 680 25.56 44.13 21.58
CA ASP A 680 25.60 44.86 22.88
C ASP A 680 26.61 44.29 23.88
N GLY A 681 27.32 43.21 23.51
CA GLY A 681 28.30 42.55 24.38
C GLY A 681 27.70 41.69 25.50
N SER A 682 26.39 41.35 25.42
CA SER A 682 25.71 40.48 26.38
C SER A 682 26.18 39.02 26.30
N GLY A 683 26.86 38.63 25.22
CA GLY A 683 27.25 37.26 24.95
C GLY A 683 26.08 36.35 24.53
N GLU A 684 24.92 36.90 24.18
CA GLU A 684 23.81 36.13 23.68
C GLU A 684 24.12 35.60 22.28
N LEU A 685 24.04 34.29 22.15
CA LEU A 685 24.34 33.57 20.90
C LEU A 685 23.06 33.05 20.23
N ARG A 686 22.92 33.28 18.92
CA ARG A 686 21.81 32.77 18.10
C ARG A 686 22.28 32.18 16.76
N PRO A 687 21.71 31.05 16.31
CA PRO A 687 21.99 30.56 14.98
C PRO A 687 21.35 31.50 13.94
N CYS A 688 22.15 31.95 13.01
CA CYS A 688 21.70 32.91 11.97
C CYS A 688 21.51 32.26 10.60
N GLY A 689 21.87 30.98 10.47
CA GLY A 689 21.82 30.27 9.18
C GLY A 689 22.82 30.84 8.16
N GLY A 690 22.83 30.24 6.99
CA GLY A 690 23.72 30.62 5.90
C GLY A 690 23.11 30.39 4.54
N GLN A 691 23.94 30.57 3.51
CA GLN A 691 23.50 30.51 2.12
C GLN A 691 23.89 29.18 1.46
N THR A 692 24.86 28.45 2.00
CA THR A 692 25.28 27.13 1.49
C THR A 692 25.09 26.08 2.57
N LEU A 693 24.38 25.00 2.23
CA LEU A 693 24.20 23.82 3.10
C LEU A 693 24.83 22.59 2.43
N MET A 694 25.58 21.83 3.23
CA MET A 694 26.06 20.51 2.83
C MET A 694 25.85 19.53 3.97
N VAL A 695 25.08 18.45 3.72
CA VAL A 695 24.81 17.42 4.73
C VAL A 695 24.93 16.04 4.11
N GLY A 696 25.61 15.13 4.78
CA GLY A 696 25.73 13.72 4.45
C GLY A 696 25.31 12.84 5.62
N SER A 697 24.71 11.69 5.33
CA SER A 697 24.31 10.72 6.34
C SER A 697 24.52 9.29 5.84
N ALA A 698 25.13 8.46 6.66
CA ALA A 698 25.21 7.02 6.44
C ALA A 698 24.48 6.32 7.59
N GLU A 699 23.47 5.51 7.27
CA GLU A 699 22.68 4.78 8.25
C GLU A 699 22.67 3.29 7.92
N TYR A 700 23.15 2.48 8.82
CA TYR A 700 23.09 1.02 8.78
C TYR A 700 21.94 0.54 9.65
N SER A 701 20.95 -0.10 9.05
CA SER A 701 19.77 -0.57 9.77
C SER A 701 19.62 -2.09 9.66
N MET A 702 19.27 -2.72 10.79
CA MET A 702 19.10 -4.15 10.90
C MET A 702 17.73 -4.50 11.53
N PRO A 703 17.01 -5.50 11.00
CA PRO A 703 15.78 -5.99 11.60
C PRO A 703 16.10 -6.73 12.90
N VAL A 704 15.32 -6.49 13.95
CA VAL A 704 15.50 -7.15 15.26
C VAL A 704 14.55 -8.32 15.47
N GLY A 705 13.99 -8.87 14.38
CA GLY A 705 13.07 -10.01 14.44
C GLY A 705 11.69 -9.70 15.03
N ILE A 706 11.42 -8.46 15.35
CA ILE A 706 10.07 -7.95 15.63
C ILE A 706 9.56 -7.31 14.34
N PRO A 707 8.41 -7.72 13.80
CA PRO A 707 7.85 -7.09 12.64
C PRO A 707 7.83 -5.56 12.78
N LYS A 708 8.33 -4.86 11.77
CA LYS A 708 8.39 -3.38 11.72
C LYS A 708 9.39 -2.70 12.66
N PHE A 709 10.11 -3.44 13.51
CA PHE A 709 11.19 -2.88 14.34
C PHE A 709 12.55 -3.11 13.70
N ARG A 710 13.39 -2.04 13.72
CA ARG A 710 14.78 -2.09 13.27
C ARG A 710 15.66 -1.32 14.26
N LEU A 711 16.88 -1.81 14.47
CA LEU A 711 17.96 -1.04 15.06
C LEU A 711 18.74 -0.34 13.95
N ALA A 712 19.22 0.87 14.22
CA ALA A 712 20.07 1.60 13.30
C ALA A 712 21.31 2.14 14.01
N GLY A 713 22.44 2.09 13.33
CA GLY A 713 23.63 2.87 13.65
C GLY A 713 23.82 3.91 12.55
N PHE A 714 24.23 5.11 12.89
CA PHE A 714 24.35 6.17 11.91
C PHE A 714 25.54 7.10 12.18
N TYR A 715 25.96 7.76 11.11
CA TYR A 715 26.95 8.82 11.11
C TYR A 715 26.44 9.94 10.21
N ASP A 716 26.28 11.14 10.77
CA ASP A 716 25.86 12.33 10.06
C ASP A 716 27.00 13.33 10.06
N ILE A 717 27.17 14.04 8.95
CA ILE A 717 28.20 15.06 8.79
C ILE A 717 27.65 16.20 7.96
N GLY A 718 28.02 17.41 8.24
CA GLY A 718 27.61 18.56 7.44
C GLY A 718 28.01 19.88 8.03
N ASN A 719 27.76 20.91 7.24
CA ASN A 719 27.96 22.30 7.59
C ASN A 719 26.93 23.21 6.89
N VAL A 720 26.83 24.42 7.42
CA VAL A 720 26.18 25.55 6.77
C VAL A 720 27.21 26.67 6.70
N ALA A 721 27.54 27.16 5.52
CA ALA A 721 28.40 28.31 5.32
C ALA A 721 27.57 29.58 5.17
N PHE A 722 28.09 30.70 5.66
CA PHE A 722 27.43 32.00 5.63
C PHE A 722 27.26 32.49 4.18
N ASP A 723 28.31 32.29 3.35
CA ASP A 723 28.35 32.76 1.97
C ASP A 723 27.84 31.73 0.97
N PRO A 724 27.35 32.16 -0.22
CA PRO A 724 26.92 31.29 -1.27
C PRO A 724 28.11 30.56 -1.91
N TYR A 725 27.91 29.27 -2.30
CA TYR A 725 28.89 28.40 -2.96
C TYR A 725 30.15 28.11 -2.12
N ASP A 726 30.13 28.43 -0.84
CA ASP A 726 31.20 28.03 0.07
C ASP A 726 30.99 26.60 0.55
N PHE A 727 31.65 25.66 -0.12
CA PHE A 727 31.66 24.22 0.21
C PHE A 727 32.94 23.87 0.96
N ASP A 728 33.18 24.52 2.12
CA ASP A 728 34.35 24.20 2.92
C ASP A 728 34.22 22.84 3.61
N PHE A 729 35.14 21.93 3.27
CA PHE A 729 35.23 20.61 3.91
C PHE A 729 36.12 20.64 5.17
N GLY A 730 36.71 21.77 5.51
CA GLY A 730 37.47 21.97 6.74
C GLY A 730 36.59 22.24 7.94
N SER A 731 35.45 22.91 7.73
CA SER A 731 34.53 23.40 8.77
C SER A 731 33.32 22.51 8.91
N LEU A 732 33.52 21.23 9.26
CA LEU A 732 32.44 20.24 9.32
C LEU A 732 32.10 19.89 10.77
N SER A 733 30.80 19.76 11.04
CA SER A 733 30.30 19.16 12.28
C SER A 733 29.78 17.75 11.99
N ALA A 734 30.06 16.81 12.88
CA ALA A 734 29.61 15.43 12.71
C ALA A 734 29.03 14.84 14.00
N GLY A 735 28.03 14.01 13.85
CA GLY A 735 27.40 13.24 14.91
C GLY A 735 27.31 11.77 14.57
N ALA A 736 27.52 10.92 15.55
CA ALA A 736 27.33 9.48 15.41
C ALA A 736 26.34 8.97 16.45
N GLY A 737 25.64 7.90 16.18
CA GLY A 737 24.69 7.42 17.16
C GLY A 737 24.04 6.09 16.80
N VAL A 738 23.12 5.71 17.67
CA VAL A 738 22.29 4.53 17.53
C VAL A 738 20.82 4.90 17.65
N GLY A 739 19.95 4.15 16.98
CA GLY A 739 18.54 4.47 17.03
C GLY A 739 17.63 3.28 16.84
N LEU A 740 16.38 3.48 17.23
CA LEU A 740 15.27 2.57 17.01
C LEU A 740 14.40 3.09 15.88
N ARG A 741 13.95 2.18 15.03
CA ARG A 741 13.02 2.43 13.93
C ARG A 741 11.79 1.56 14.10
N LEU A 742 10.62 2.17 14.10
CA LEU A 742 9.35 1.46 14.09
C LEU A 742 8.60 1.85 12.80
N ASP A 743 8.62 0.94 11.85
CA ASP A 743 8.11 1.16 10.49
C ASP A 743 6.59 0.89 10.39
N ILE A 744 5.78 1.71 11.04
CA ILE A 744 4.32 1.67 10.91
C ILE A 744 3.93 2.40 9.62
N PRO A 745 3.20 1.77 8.68
CA PRO A 745 2.68 2.46 7.50
C PRO A 745 1.83 3.67 7.90
N GLY A 746 2.15 4.85 7.35
CA GLY A 746 1.48 6.11 7.70
C GLY A 746 2.05 6.82 8.93
N PHE A 747 2.78 6.11 9.79
CA PHE A 747 3.24 6.67 11.08
C PHE A 747 4.57 6.06 11.56
N PRO A 748 5.67 6.17 10.79
CA PRO A 748 6.97 5.67 11.22
C PRO A 748 7.49 6.48 12.41
N ILE A 749 8.08 5.77 13.37
CA ILE A 749 8.65 6.37 14.58
C ILE A 749 10.16 6.11 14.59
N ARG A 750 10.92 7.16 14.89
CA ARG A 750 12.37 7.10 15.07
C ARG A 750 12.74 7.66 16.43
N PHE A 751 13.59 6.96 17.12
CA PHE A 751 14.22 7.39 18.36
C PHE A 751 15.72 7.20 18.22
N ASP A 752 16.48 8.29 18.37
CA ASP A 752 17.92 8.30 18.18
C ASP A 752 18.61 8.84 19.43
N TYR A 753 19.73 8.22 19.77
CA TYR A 753 20.70 8.74 20.70
C TYR A 753 22.01 9.00 19.95
N ALA A 754 22.43 10.25 19.90
CA ALA A 754 23.56 10.71 19.12
C ALA A 754 24.61 11.44 19.99
N TRP A 755 25.86 11.29 19.63
CA TRP A 755 26.96 12.05 20.21
C TRP A 755 27.55 12.95 19.14
N PRO A 756 27.88 14.22 19.47
CA PRO A 756 28.75 15.03 18.62
C PRO A 756 30.15 14.39 18.59
N VAL A 757 30.63 14.08 17.40
CA VAL A 757 31.94 13.47 17.16
C VAL A 757 32.94 14.51 16.71
N MET A 758 32.51 15.48 15.96
CA MET A 758 33.26 16.61 15.47
C MET A 758 32.39 17.85 15.56
N GLN A 759 32.92 18.92 16.10
CA GLN A 759 32.19 20.17 16.27
C GLN A 759 33.09 21.29 15.75
N ASP A 760 32.63 21.94 14.71
CA ASP A 760 33.35 23.04 14.07
C ASP A 760 33.36 24.27 14.97
N ASP A 761 32.21 24.80 15.35
CA ASP A 761 32.11 25.91 16.29
C ASP A 761 31.89 25.39 17.73
N PRO A 762 32.82 25.64 18.68
CA PRO A 762 32.64 25.20 20.07
C PRO A 762 31.41 25.81 20.78
N ARG A 763 30.84 26.89 20.25
CA ARG A 763 29.64 27.55 20.78
C ARG A 763 28.36 26.83 20.37
N ALA A 764 28.42 25.90 19.40
CA ALA A 764 27.26 25.13 18.94
C ALA A 764 26.67 24.29 20.08
N LYS A 765 25.37 24.39 20.28
CA LYS A 765 24.64 23.64 21.31
C LYS A 765 24.37 22.20 20.85
N THR A 766 24.64 21.26 21.75
CA THR A 766 24.41 19.83 21.50
C THR A 766 23.09 19.34 22.06
N GLU A 767 22.51 18.30 21.47
CA GLU A 767 21.32 17.60 21.92
C GLU A 767 21.44 16.12 21.58
N ASN A 768 21.61 15.27 22.60
CA ASN A 768 21.89 13.86 22.39
C ASN A 768 20.67 13.02 21.99
N ILE A 769 19.48 13.42 22.41
CA ILE A 769 18.26 12.67 22.15
C ILE A 769 17.46 13.35 21.06
N SER A 770 17.16 12.60 20.01
CA SER A 770 16.23 13.03 19.00
C SER A 770 15.12 12.02 18.80
N PHE A 771 13.91 12.54 18.66
CA PHE A 771 12.71 11.77 18.45
C PHE A 771 11.92 12.34 17.27
N TRP A 772 11.43 11.45 16.42
CA TRP A 772 10.73 11.84 15.22
C TRP A 772 9.58 10.89 14.89
N ILE A 773 8.45 11.46 14.53
CA ILE A 773 7.30 10.73 13.99
C ILE A 773 6.97 11.29 12.62
N GLY A 774 6.87 10.43 11.61
CA GLY A 774 6.48 10.78 10.25
C GLY A 774 7.52 10.44 9.20
N TYR A 775 7.14 10.61 7.94
CA TYR A 775 8.03 10.47 6.79
C TYR A 775 8.73 11.81 6.59
N GLY A 776 9.94 11.90 7.03
CA GLY A 776 10.73 13.07 6.76
C GLY A 776 12.04 12.67 6.10
N PHE A 777 12.08 12.82 4.76
CA PHE A 777 13.31 13.05 3.97
C PHE A 777 12.94 13.15 2.51
#